data_40d09d85a204cff348072f489fbdd662
#
_entry.id   40d09d85a204cff348072f489fbdd662
#
_cell.length_a   1.000
_cell.length_b   1.000
_cell.length_c   1.000
_cell.angle_alpha   90.00
_cell.angle_beta   90.00
_cell.angle_gamma   90.00
#
_symmetry.space_group_name_H-M   'P 1'
#
loop_
_entity.id
_entity.type
_entity.pdbx_description
1 polymer ?
#
loop_
_entity_poly.entity_id
_entity_poly.type
_entity_poly.pdbx_seq_one_letter_code
_entity_poly.pdbx_strand_id
1 'polypeptide(L)'
;MKTVVKLCEALATSVLASAKGNSQTSAPAAAVLWPDKDGVWLPAIPRLRQHIPGLCVLGSYKPDEWTGPAVWLKCVIAGALPELQLSGLPVVYLPGVSRAELRAIESCPRDLQPLAELQYRGVFWSQANAKDWTLTAFLSSKNGGLGLDVAQDRATQEALSQALEAGVLLERPVDELNGRQVNAEWLLSLLAPNPMRDLLVWMNDGEHAKSQWSGVRWNVFAKRCKSDFGFDPISDGVLVAAEKLTKGEGKWIAVAELYRDSFTSFPHVFELLSKVQPPQMGLFPDLVKLSGYPQANEQGEATLRYNLSACASMDANQARAAVLAAEKEHGVRRGWLWSTMGRSPLATALAPLSRMAELSAAAPIGTTPAELAASYRQSGWQVDEAAINALACVQAKADVDAVSAVLRALYMPWLEEVAKRFQDAAKAAGGLPTLLEGDNASTNELGVCTVFVDGLRYDVASRLCGKLSGFGAVSTSARWASMPSVTASGKAWSSPVAQWVSGTPEDVDFEPRVAEDGKPLSSHNFRKLLTEKGIQALSKHETGDPTGRAWTEAGDLDHYGHEHGIRLARDVESQLSQVVERVAELSQAGWRKVRLVTDHGWLLVPGGLPKSELPKHQAETRWGRCAVLKDTAYGTPLTFGWDWCKDVQVAYAPGVSSFIAGSEYAHGGLSLQECLVPVLEFQVEASLAPTTHATIKAVTWKGLRCVVEVESDATGLNVDIRTKPALATSSLVANIKSLDSGRANLAVADDEHMGTAAVVVVLGPDGEVVQKQATTVGGN
;
A
#
# COMPACT_ATOMS: atom_id res chain seq x y z
N MET A 1 19.74 13.40 31.27
CA MET A 1 19.77 12.11 30.54
C MET A 1 21.16 11.52 30.73
N LYS A 2 21.28 10.27 31.20
CA LYS A 2 22.59 9.58 31.18
C LYS A 2 22.95 9.34 29.72
N THR A 3 24.10 9.82 29.30
CA THR A 3 24.62 9.57 27.95
C THR A 3 24.80 8.05 27.80
N VAL A 4 24.12 7.46 26.84
CA VAL A 4 24.22 6.03 26.52
C VAL A 4 25.57 5.79 25.88
N VAL A 5 26.50 5.15 26.60
CA VAL A 5 27.86 4.86 26.12
C VAL A 5 27.85 3.52 25.38
N LYS A 6 28.21 3.52 24.10
CA LYS A 6 28.37 2.30 23.31
C LYS A 6 29.68 1.59 23.60
N LEU A 7 29.74 0.29 23.30
CA LEU A 7 30.98 -0.50 23.54
C LEU A 7 32.18 0.07 22.75
N CYS A 8 32.01 0.55 21.52
CA CYS A 8 33.09 1.19 20.76
C CYS A 8 33.63 2.45 21.47
N GLU A 9 32.77 3.24 22.08
CA GLU A 9 33.16 4.45 22.86
C GLU A 9 33.86 4.09 24.17
N ALA A 10 33.37 3.07 24.86
CA ALA A 10 33.98 2.57 26.09
C ALA A 10 35.37 1.99 25.82
N LEU A 11 35.52 1.24 24.72
CA LEU A 11 36.80 0.69 24.28
C LEU A 11 37.80 1.82 23.92
N ALA A 12 37.37 2.79 23.10
CA ALA A 12 38.18 3.94 22.76
C ALA A 12 38.61 4.74 24.02
N THR A 13 37.68 4.94 24.94
CA THR A 13 37.96 5.61 26.22
C THR A 13 38.99 4.85 27.03
N SER A 14 38.88 3.52 27.13
CA SER A 14 39.84 2.66 27.84
C SER A 14 41.24 2.74 27.19
N VAL A 15 41.32 2.68 25.86
CA VAL A 15 42.58 2.78 25.14
C VAL A 15 43.27 4.13 25.42
N LEU A 16 42.54 5.23 25.27
CA LEU A 16 43.06 6.58 25.49
C LEU A 16 43.38 6.86 26.96
N ALA A 17 42.62 6.30 27.87
CA ALA A 17 42.86 6.46 29.32
C ALA A 17 44.17 5.81 29.81
N SER A 18 44.68 4.78 29.11
CA SER A 18 45.96 4.14 29.42
C SER A 18 47.14 5.11 29.42
N ALA A 19 47.06 6.17 28.62
CA ALA A 19 48.07 7.22 28.55
C ALA A 19 48.09 8.13 29.80
N LYS A 20 47.05 8.16 30.60
CA LYS A 20 46.91 9.00 31.81
C LYS A 20 47.43 8.29 33.07
N GLY A 21 47.85 7.03 32.95
CA GLY A 21 48.04 6.12 34.10
C GLY A 21 49.31 6.27 34.90
N ASN A 22 50.22 7.23 34.65
CA ASN A 22 51.44 7.34 35.45
C ASN A 22 51.71 8.77 35.89
N SER A 23 51.19 9.11 37.08
CA SER A 23 51.41 10.41 37.72
C SER A 23 52.85 10.62 38.25
N GLN A 24 53.73 9.62 38.08
CA GLN A 24 55.12 9.69 38.54
C GLN A 24 56.13 9.98 37.44
N THR A 25 55.70 10.02 36.17
CA THR A 25 56.55 10.39 35.04
C THR A 25 56.28 11.83 34.62
N SER A 26 57.34 12.63 34.58
CA SER A 26 57.28 14.05 34.24
C SER A 26 57.00 14.36 32.74
N ALA A 27 56.85 13.37 31.90
CA ALA A 27 56.63 13.54 30.47
C ALA A 27 55.36 12.79 30.01
N PRO A 28 54.51 13.41 29.15
CA PRO A 28 53.35 12.75 28.59
C PRO A 28 53.78 11.59 27.67
N ALA A 29 52.94 10.54 27.60
CA ALA A 29 53.19 9.41 26.70
C ALA A 29 53.22 9.85 25.24
N ALA A 30 54.23 9.43 24.51
CA ALA A 30 54.38 9.75 23.07
C ALA A 30 53.37 9.00 22.20
N ALA A 31 52.95 7.81 22.60
CA ALA A 31 51.94 7.00 21.93
C ALA A 31 51.36 5.94 22.87
N VAL A 32 50.17 5.41 22.55
CA VAL A 32 49.63 4.18 23.12
C VAL A 32 49.94 3.03 22.18
N LEU A 33 50.57 1.99 22.66
CA LEU A 33 50.85 0.77 21.94
C LEU A 33 49.76 -0.26 22.25
N TRP A 34 49.11 -0.77 21.22
CA TRP A 34 48.04 -1.76 21.32
C TRP A 34 48.46 -3.08 20.65
N PRO A 35 49.19 -3.97 21.37
CA PRO A 35 49.56 -5.27 20.85
C PRO A 35 48.35 -6.20 20.78
N ASP A 36 48.24 -6.94 19.68
CA ASP A 36 47.20 -7.94 19.45
C ASP A 36 47.76 -9.10 18.62
N LYS A 37 48.40 -10.05 19.34
CA LYS A 37 49.08 -11.19 18.71
C LYS A 37 48.16 -12.03 17.83
N ASP A 38 46.92 -12.23 18.25
CA ASP A 38 45.94 -13.09 17.62
C ASP A 38 45.04 -12.33 16.60
N GLY A 39 45.19 -11.00 16.47
CA GLY A 39 44.42 -10.16 15.55
C GLY A 39 42.94 -10.04 15.90
N VAL A 40 42.56 -10.32 17.15
CA VAL A 40 41.16 -10.36 17.59
C VAL A 40 40.44 -9.03 17.44
N TRP A 41 41.16 -7.92 17.59
CA TRP A 41 40.60 -6.58 17.51
C TRP A 41 40.57 -6.00 16.10
N LEU A 42 41.18 -6.67 15.13
CA LEU A 42 41.30 -6.16 13.73
C LEU A 42 39.94 -5.76 13.14
N PRO A 43 38.83 -6.53 13.31
CA PRO A 43 37.52 -6.13 12.79
C PRO A 43 36.94 -4.87 13.43
N ALA A 44 37.38 -4.50 14.61
CA ALA A 44 36.90 -3.31 15.33
C ALA A 44 37.58 -2.00 14.85
N ILE A 45 38.79 -2.10 14.27
CA ILE A 45 39.63 -0.95 13.91
C ILE A 45 38.95 0.07 13.01
N PRO A 46 38.25 -0.30 11.93
CA PRO A 46 37.59 0.68 11.06
C PRO A 46 36.56 1.54 11.80
N ARG A 47 35.82 0.95 12.74
CA ARG A 47 34.81 1.68 13.54
C ARG A 47 35.46 2.54 14.63
N LEU A 48 36.54 2.08 15.23
CA LEU A 48 37.25 2.80 16.28
C LEU A 48 37.96 4.05 15.79
N ARG A 49 38.29 4.16 14.49
CA ARG A 49 38.89 5.36 13.92
C ARG A 49 38.02 6.61 14.12
N GLN A 50 36.70 6.45 14.15
CA GLN A 50 35.79 7.57 14.41
C GLN A 50 35.88 8.08 15.85
N HIS A 51 36.32 7.23 16.81
CA HIS A 51 36.44 7.54 18.24
C HIS A 51 37.88 7.78 18.69
N ILE A 52 38.88 7.34 17.89
CA ILE A 52 40.32 7.51 18.15
C ILE A 52 40.93 8.13 16.87
N PRO A 53 40.92 9.47 16.75
CA PRO A 53 41.43 10.15 15.54
C PRO A 53 42.92 9.90 15.27
N GLY A 54 43.71 9.59 16.32
CA GLY A 54 45.13 9.26 16.22
C GLY A 54 45.43 7.77 15.98
N LEU A 55 44.47 6.95 15.58
CA LEU A 55 44.63 5.50 15.41
C LEU A 55 45.37 5.15 14.10
N CYS A 56 46.62 4.62 14.28
CA CYS A 56 47.44 4.06 13.22
C CYS A 56 47.51 2.54 13.31
N VAL A 57 47.76 1.86 12.21
CA VAL A 57 47.81 0.41 12.12
C VAL A 57 49.13 -0.04 11.51
N LEU A 58 49.77 -1.03 12.18
CA LEU A 58 50.93 -1.70 11.57
C LEU A 58 50.48 -2.59 10.40
N GLY A 59 51.08 -2.41 9.23
CA GLY A 59 50.74 -3.21 8.06
C GLY A 59 51.44 -2.73 6.80
N SER A 60 50.88 -3.10 5.66
CA SER A 60 51.35 -2.61 4.35
C SER A 60 51.15 -1.10 4.24
N TYR A 61 52.00 -0.44 3.41
CA TYR A 61 51.96 1.00 3.26
C TYR A 61 50.67 1.47 2.54
N LYS A 62 49.80 2.11 3.31
CA LYS A 62 48.53 2.72 2.87
C LYS A 62 48.29 3.99 3.72
N PRO A 63 48.94 5.09 3.37
CA PRO A 63 48.88 6.32 4.17
C PRO A 63 47.46 6.88 4.32
N ASP A 64 46.61 6.78 3.30
CA ASP A 64 45.23 7.23 3.32
C ASP A 64 44.38 6.45 4.34
N GLU A 65 44.77 5.21 4.64
CA GLU A 65 44.14 4.37 5.66
C GLU A 65 44.88 4.42 7.01
N TRP A 66 45.80 5.33 7.21
CA TRP A 66 46.67 5.40 8.42
C TRP A 66 47.32 4.06 8.74
N THR A 67 47.70 3.29 7.74
CA THR A 67 48.33 1.97 7.88
C THR A 67 49.69 1.99 7.19
N GLY A 68 50.67 1.42 7.87
CA GLY A 68 52.01 1.36 7.28
C GLY A 68 53.01 0.57 8.11
N PRO A 69 54.22 0.35 7.57
CA PRO A 69 55.31 -0.36 8.27
C PRO A 69 55.85 0.43 9.48
N ALA A 70 56.51 -0.25 10.40
CA ALA A 70 57.00 0.33 11.66
C ALA A 70 57.84 1.61 11.50
N VAL A 71 58.68 1.68 10.45
CA VAL A 71 59.48 2.87 10.15
C VAL A 71 58.60 4.06 9.81
N TRP A 72 57.59 3.86 9.01
CA TRP A 72 56.65 4.92 8.63
C TRP A 72 55.84 5.39 9.84
N LEU A 73 55.31 4.47 10.62
CA LEU A 73 54.57 4.76 11.86
C LEU A 73 55.44 5.61 12.83
N LYS A 74 56.72 5.27 12.95
CA LYS A 74 57.63 6.06 13.79
C LYS A 74 57.78 7.51 13.27
N CYS A 75 57.90 7.70 11.94
CA CYS A 75 57.94 9.02 11.34
C CYS A 75 56.66 9.82 11.52
N VAL A 76 55.50 9.18 11.37
CA VAL A 76 54.18 9.79 11.64
C VAL A 76 54.07 10.25 13.10
N ILE A 77 54.42 9.40 14.06
CA ILE A 77 54.35 9.70 15.51
C ILE A 77 55.28 10.82 15.88
N ALA A 78 56.47 10.86 15.25
CA ALA A 78 57.48 11.90 15.46
C ALA A 78 57.14 13.23 14.79
N GLY A 79 56.07 13.31 13.99
CA GLY A 79 55.71 14.50 13.20
C GLY A 79 56.73 14.81 12.10
N ALA A 80 57.48 13.80 11.63
CA ALA A 80 58.50 13.96 10.61
C ALA A 80 57.91 14.00 9.18
N LEU A 81 56.61 13.81 9.01
CA LEU A 81 55.90 13.87 7.76
C LEU A 81 54.89 15.05 7.82
N PRO A 82 55.28 16.25 7.32
CA PRO A 82 54.44 17.46 7.44
C PRO A 82 53.06 17.36 6.79
N GLU A 83 52.93 16.53 5.78
CA GLU A 83 51.69 16.26 5.02
C GLU A 83 50.72 15.33 5.79
N LEU A 84 51.23 14.63 6.83
CA LEU A 84 50.45 13.66 7.60
C LEU A 84 50.44 14.05 9.08
N GLN A 85 49.51 14.94 9.47
CA GLN A 85 49.39 15.35 10.86
C GLN A 85 48.29 14.53 11.57
N LEU A 86 48.70 13.77 12.60
CA LEU A 86 47.80 13.06 13.47
C LEU A 86 46.97 14.03 14.33
N SER A 87 45.68 13.78 14.43
CA SER A 87 44.80 14.49 15.37
C SER A 87 44.77 13.76 16.72
N GLY A 88 45.29 14.40 17.76
CA GLY A 88 45.29 13.86 19.13
C GLY A 88 46.43 12.91 19.44
N LEU A 89 46.28 12.11 20.52
CA LEU A 89 47.33 11.18 20.97
C LEU A 89 47.47 10.01 19.96
N PRO A 90 48.70 9.72 19.49
CA PRO A 90 48.91 8.55 18.62
C PRO A 90 48.58 7.24 19.34
N VAL A 91 47.74 6.40 18.70
CA VAL A 91 47.45 5.02 19.13
C VAL A 91 47.89 4.09 18.00
N VAL A 92 48.80 3.19 18.32
CA VAL A 92 49.37 2.25 17.34
C VAL A 92 48.85 0.85 17.59
N TYR A 93 47.94 0.42 16.75
CA TYR A 93 47.43 -0.95 16.76
C TYR A 93 48.43 -1.87 16.04
N LEU A 94 48.79 -2.97 16.69
CA LEU A 94 49.87 -3.88 16.30
C LEU A 94 49.32 -5.31 16.10
N PRO A 95 48.64 -5.59 14.98
CA PRO A 95 48.15 -6.93 14.71
C PRO A 95 49.31 -7.91 14.49
N GLY A 96 49.17 -9.11 15.04
CA GLY A 96 50.18 -10.16 14.93
C GLY A 96 51.40 -9.96 15.86
N VAL A 97 51.42 -8.91 16.68
CA VAL A 97 52.56 -8.56 17.54
C VAL A 97 52.15 -8.64 19.01
N SER A 98 52.93 -9.34 19.80
CA SER A 98 52.79 -9.40 21.27
C SER A 98 53.64 -8.32 21.94
N ARG A 99 53.21 -7.91 23.14
CA ARG A 99 54.01 -7.02 23.96
C ARG A 99 55.42 -7.56 24.22
N ALA A 100 55.59 -8.91 24.35
CA ALA A 100 56.87 -9.53 24.63
C ALA A 100 57.87 -9.31 23.47
N GLU A 101 57.43 -9.24 22.24
CA GLU A 101 58.29 -9.03 21.07
C GLU A 101 58.87 -7.62 21.00
N LEU A 102 58.24 -6.64 21.64
CA LEU A 102 58.72 -5.24 21.69
C LEU A 102 59.54 -4.97 22.94
N ARG A 103 59.65 -5.88 23.89
CA ARG A 103 60.21 -5.63 25.25
C ARG A 103 61.74 -5.48 25.30
N ALA A 104 62.44 -6.10 24.37
CA ALA A 104 63.90 -6.04 24.34
C ALA A 104 64.33 -5.71 22.89
N ILE A 105 65.02 -4.59 22.72
CA ILE A 105 65.45 -4.13 21.39
C ILE A 105 66.32 -5.15 20.69
N GLU A 106 67.16 -5.86 21.44
CA GLU A 106 68.11 -6.85 20.93
C GLU A 106 67.42 -8.10 20.36
N SER A 107 66.26 -8.49 20.91
CA SER A 107 65.46 -9.64 20.47
C SER A 107 64.23 -9.26 19.62
N CYS A 108 64.01 -7.97 19.41
CA CYS A 108 62.89 -7.48 18.60
C CYS A 108 63.12 -7.82 17.12
N PRO A 109 62.09 -8.34 16.41
CA PRO A 109 62.14 -8.52 14.97
C PRO A 109 62.63 -7.23 14.25
N ARG A 110 63.46 -7.37 13.25
CA ARG A 110 64.10 -6.22 12.58
C ARG A 110 63.09 -5.21 11.98
N ASP A 111 61.98 -5.71 11.49
CA ASP A 111 60.88 -4.92 10.93
C ASP A 111 60.12 -4.14 12.01
N LEU A 112 60.11 -4.58 13.26
CA LEU A 112 59.50 -3.91 14.41
C LEU A 112 60.44 -3.01 15.21
N GLN A 113 61.76 -3.11 15.02
CA GLN A 113 62.75 -2.34 15.79
C GLN A 113 62.48 -0.82 15.80
N PRO A 114 62.00 -0.17 14.72
CA PRO A 114 61.64 1.24 14.72
C PRO A 114 60.62 1.62 15.81
N LEU A 115 59.73 0.70 16.20
CA LEU A 115 58.74 0.91 17.24
C LEU A 115 59.19 0.47 18.62
N ALA A 116 60.26 -0.33 18.75
CA ALA A 116 60.72 -0.89 20.01
C ALA A 116 61.11 0.19 21.06
N GLU A 117 61.65 1.32 20.64
CA GLU A 117 61.99 2.42 21.57
C GLU A 117 60.71 3.14 22.11
N LEU A 118 59.57 3.00 21.48
CA LEU A 118 58.33 3.55 21.99
C LEU A 118 57.87 2.87 23.31
N GLN A 119 58.37 1.66 23.61
CA GLN A 119 58.08 1.03 24.88
C GLN A 119 58.57 1.88 26.10
N TYR A 120 59.58 2.73 25.93
CA TYR A 120 60.13 3.62 26.94
C TYR A 120 59.48 5.00 26.98
N ARG A 121 58.95 5.45 25.85
CA ARG A 121 58.32 6.78 25.66
C ARG A 121 56.79 6.73 25.54
N GLY A 122 56.25 5.55 25.25
CA GLY A 122 54.83 5.28 25.15
C GLY A 122 54.32 4.44 26.31
N VAL A 123 53.06 4.07 26.23
CA VAL A 123 52.37 3.18 27.17
C VAL A 123 51.69 2.04 26.41
N PHE A 124 51.62 0.87 27.06
CA PHE A 124 50.88 -0.24 26.50
C PHE A 124 49.43 -0.22 26.99
N TRP A 125 48.47 -0.39 26.09
CA TRP A 125 47.14 -0.75 26.50
C TRP A 125 47.12 -2.23 26.85
N SER A 126 47.20 -2.54 28.15
CA SER A 126 47.32 -3.89 28.67
C SER A 126 46.61 -4.03 30.00
N GLN A 127 46.36 -5.28 30.40
CA GLN A 127 45.79 -5.60 31.71
C GLN A 127 46.74 -5.22 32.84
N ALA A 128 46.21 -5.10 34.07
CA ALA A 128 47.00 -4.79 35.26
C ALA A 128 48.16 -5.80 35.52
N ASN A 129 48.00 -7.05 35.11
CA ASN A 129 49.03 -8.11 35.16
C ASN A 129 50.00 -8.09 33.97
N ALA A 130 49.98 -7.01 33.16
CA ALA A 130 50.79 -6.81 31.99
C ALA A 130 50.55 -7.79 30.81
N LYS A 131 49.43 -8.50 30.80
CA LYS A 131 48.98 -9.30 29.64
C LYS A 131 48.24 -8.41 28.65
N ASP A 132 48.28 -8.78 27.38
CA ASP A 132 47.54 -8.13 26.33
C ASP A 132 46.02 -8.32 26.55
N TRP A 133 45.19 -7.35 26.13
CA TRP A 133 43.76 -7.44 26.26
C TRP A 133 43.18 -8.35 25.19
N THR A 134 42.59 -9.48 25.59
CA THR A 134 41.65 -10.23 24.75
C THR A 134 40.27 -9.64 24.90
N LEU A 135 39.38 -9.89 23.93
CA LEU A 135 38.00 -9.40 23.95
C LEU A 135 37.27 -9.83 25.24
N THR A 136 37.32 -11.12 25.57
CA THR A 136 36.72 -11.67 26.79
C THR A 136 37.29 -11.04 28.07
N ALA A 137 38.61 -10.86 28.14
CA ALA A 137 39.25 -10.24 29.29
C ALA A 137 38.85 -8.77 29.45
N PHE A 138 38.77 -8.00 28.36
CA PHE A 138 38.33 -6.61 28.40
C PHE A 138 36.89 -6.48 28.87
N LEU A 139 35.99 -7.34 28.38
CA LEU A 139 34.58 -7.33 28.79
C LEU A 139 34.41 -7.72 30.27
N SER A 140 35.11 -8.78 30.76
CA SER A 140 34.85 -9.38 32.08
C SER A 140 35.68 -8.80 33.21
N SER A 141 36.86 -8.21 32.96
CA SER A 141 37.72 -7.71 34.01
C SER A 141 37.15 -6.47 34.72
N LYS A 142 37.14 -6.49 36.06
CA LYS A 142 36.80 -5.33 36.91
C LYS A 142 37.90 -4.28 36.97
N ASN A 143 39.15 -4.69 36.71
CA ASN A 143 40.31 -3.82 36.79
C ASN A 143 40.76 -3.40 35.40
N GLY A 144 40.33 -2.23 34.96
CA GLY A 144 40.66 -1.66 33.66
C GLY A 144 39.82 -2.14 32.46
N GLY A 145 38.97 -3.14 32.67
CA GLY A 145 37.95 -3.59 31.73
C GLY A 145 36.55 -3.11 32.13
N LEU A 146 35.51 -3.72 31.58
CA LEU A 146 34.11 -3.30 31.79
C LEU A 146 33.42 -4.01 32.96
N GLY A 147 33.99 -5.10 33.49
CA GLY A 147 33.44 -5.83 34.64
C GLY A 147 32.12 -6.54 34.38
N LEU A 148 31.83 -6.87 33.13
CA LEU A 148 30.60 -7.53 32.68
C LEU A 148 30.56 -9.01 33.08
N ASP A 149 29.37 -9.56 33.31
CA ASP A 149 29.18 -10.99 33.47
C ASP A 149 29.21 -11.67 32.11
N VAL A 150 30.32 -12.31 31.76
CA VAL A 150 30.55 -13.00 30.49
C VAL A 150 30.76 -14.49 30.74
N ALA A 151 29.95 -15.33 30.11
CA ALA A 151 30.11 -16.78 30.16
C ALA A 151 31.46 -17.21 29.54
N GLN A 152 32.16 -18.15 30.24
CA GLN A 152 33.55 -18.52 29.89
C GLN A 152 33.64 -19.74 28.99
N ASP A 153 32.49 -20.25 28.48
CA ASP A 153 32.45 -21.39 27.60
C ASP A 153 32.95 -21.06 26.19
N ARG A 154 33.38 -22.09 25.47
CA ARG A 154 33.90 -21.95 24.10
C ARG A 154 32.88 -21.37 23.10
N ALA A 155 31.60 -21.76 23.23
CA ALA A 155 30.57 -21.27 22.36
C ALA A 155 30.35 -19.75 22.49
N THR A 156 30.45 -19.21 23.72
CA THR A 156 30.41 -17.76 24.00
C THR A 156 31.61 -17.04 23.42
N GLN A 157 32.83 -17.61 23.54
CA GLN A 157 34.03 -17.01 22.96
C GLN A 157 33.96 -16.93 21.42
N GLU A 158 33.50 -18.00 20.78
CA GLU A 158 33.25 -18.03 19.33
C GLU A 158 32.19 -17.00 18.93
N ALA A 159 31.08 -16.92 19.66
CA ALA A 159 30.01 -15.96 19.38
C ALA A 159 30.43 -14.49 19.59
N LEU A 160 31.30 -14.22 20.58
CA LEU A 160 31.91 -12.90 20.81
C LEU A 160 32.74 -12.44 19.61
N SER A 161 33.66 -13.34 19.15
CA SER A 161 34.45 -13.02 17.94
C SER A 161 33.60 -12.74 16.74
N GLN A 162 32.54 -13.51 16.55
CA GLN A 162 31.56 -13.36 15.47
C GLN A 162 30.79 -12.04 15.56
N ALA A 163 30.32 -11.69 16.74
CA ALA A 163 29.59 -10.45 16.97
C ALA A 163 30.48 -9.20 16.82
N LEU A 164 31.79 -9.34 17.14
CA LEU A 164 32.78 -8.30 16.90
C LEU A 164 33.07 -8.15 15.41
N GLU A 165 33.30 -9.24 14.69
CA GLU A 165 33.52 -9.27 13.25
C GLU A 165 32.38 -8.64 12.48
N ALA A 166 31.13 -9.01 12.82
CA ALA A 166 29.94 -8.39 12.24
C ALA A 166 29.73 -6.92 12.71
N GLY A 167 30.47 -6.49 13.74
CA GLY A 167 30.41 -5.14 14.31
C GLY A 167 29.15 -4.85 15.11
N VAL A 168 28.23 -5.81 15.25
CA VAL A 168 26.98 -5.61 16.01
C VAL A 168 27.24 -5.46 17.51
N LEU A 169 28.29 -6.05 18.02
CA LEU A 169 28.69 -5.94 19.43
C LEU A 169 29.16 -4.52 19.78
N LEU A 170 29.90 -3.88 18.90
CA LEU A 170 30.48 -2.53 19.13
C LEU A 170 29.40 -1.44 19.24
N GLU A 171 28.27 -1.63 18.62
CA GLU A 171 27.14 -0.68 18.61
C GLU A 171 26.24 -0.83 19.85
N ARG A 172 26.46 -1.84 20.71
CA ARG A 172 25.61 -2.06 21.88
C ARG A 172 25.94 -1.11 23.01
N PRO A 173 24.92 -0.60 23.71
CA PRO A 173 25.11 0.13 24.96
C PRO A 173 25.77 -0.74 26.04
N VAL A 174 26.73 -0.19 26.75
CA VAL A 174 27.38 -0.90 27.88
C VAL A 174 26.37 -1.25 28.98
N ASP A 175 25.37 -0.39 29.19
CA ASP A 175 24.30 -0.64 30.17
C ASP A 175 23.44 -1.87 29.77
N GLU A 176 23.22 -2.11 28.50
CA GLU A 176 22.54 -3.32 28.02
C GLU A 176 23.35 -4.60 28.30
N LEU A 177 24.66 -4.51 28.16
CA LEU A 177 25.58 -5.60 28.46
C LEU A 177 25.67 -5.89 29.96
N ASN A 178 25.56 -4.86 30.78
CA ASN A 178 25.60 -4.96 32.24
C ASN A 178 24.33 -5.58 32.86
N GLY A 179 23.19 -5.48 32.15
CA GLY A 179 21.89 -5.94 32.64
C GLY A 179 21.68 -7.45 32.52
N ARG A 180 22.65 -8.21 32.01
CA ARG A 180 22.51 -9.65 31.71
C ARG A 180 23.84 -10.37 31.71
N GLN A 181 23.79 -11.70 31.74
CA GLN A 181 24.96 -12.49 31.39
C GLN A 181 25.15 -12.49 29.86
N VAL A 182 26.33 -12.08 29.41
CA VAL A 182 26.73 -12.15 28.00
C VAL A 182 27.09 -13.59 27.68
N ASN A 183 26.23 -14.28 26.93
CA ASN A 183 26.40 -15.68 26.56
C ASN A 183 26.22 -15.90 25.07
N ALA A 184 26.50 -17.10 24.57
CA ALA A 184 26.41 -17.45 23.17
C ALA A 184 24.99 -17.21 22.59
N GLU A 185 23.94 -17.56 23.33
CA GLU A 185 22.55 -17.43 22.86
C GLU A 185 22.19 -15.97 22.58
N TRP A 186 22.49 -15.08 23.49
CA TRP A 186 22.24 -13.66 23.33
C TRP A 186 23.07 -13.05 22.19
N LEU A 187 24.36 -13.37 22.10
CA LEU A 187 25.23 -12.88 21.01
C LEU A 187 24.74 -13.36 19.64
N LEU A 188 24.31 -14.62 19.53
CA LEU A 188 23.72 -15.15 18.31
C LEU A 188 22.38 -14.45 17.95
N SER A 189 21.63 -14.00 18.96
CA SER A 189 20.42 -13.22 18.70
C SER A 189 20.70 -11.85 18.10
N LEU A 190 21.87 -11.26 18.37
CA LEU A 190 22.31 -10.01 17.75
C LEU A 190 22.66 -10.19 16.26
N LEU A 191 23.19 -11.36 15.92
CA LEU A 191 23.63 -11.70 14.55
C LEU A 191 22.49 -12.09 13.62
N ALA A 192 21.39 -12.63 14.16
CA ALA A 192 20.19 -13.02 13.43
C ALA A 192 18.94 -12.50 14.16
N PRO A 193 18.64 -11.20 14.06
CA PRO A 193 17.56 -10.57 14.81
C PRO A 193 16.17 -11.05 14.38
N ASN A 194 16.03 -11.54 13.15
CA ASN A 194 14.76 -12.03 12.61
C ASN A 194 14.93 -13.41 11.96
N PRO A 195 14.94 -14.50 12.75
CA PRO A 195 15.16 -15.85 12.24
C PRO A 195 14.05 -16.36 11.31
N MET A 196 12.84 -15.86 11.45
CA MET A 196 11.73 -16.20 10.55
C MET A 196 11.92 -15.58 9.16
N ARG A 197 12.36 -14.32 9.13
CA ARG A 197 12.69 -13.65 7.85
C ARG A 197 13.90 -14.32 7.19
N ASP A 198 14.95 -14.61 7.94
CA ASP A 198 16.13 -15.31 7.42
C ASP A 198 15.74 -16.68 6.83
N LEU A 199 14.79 -17.37 7.46
CA LEU A 199 14.25 -18.64 6.95
C LEU A 199 13.56 -18.46 5.59
N LEU A 200 12.70 -17.42 5.44
CA LEU A 200 12.04 -17.13 4.17
C LEU A 200 13.02 -16.67 3.09
N VAL A 201 14.04 -15.87 3.43
CA VAL A 201 15.13 -15.48 2.51
C VAL A 201 15.86 -16.72 1.99
N TRP A 202 16.22 -17.64 2.88
CA TRP A 202 16.87 -18.89 2.48
C TRP A 202 15.97 -19.80 1.66
N MET A 203 14.69 -19.91 2.02
CA MET A 203 13.71 -20.67 1.22
C MET A 203 13.51 -20.06 -0.17
N ASN A 204 13.57 -18.73 -0.28
CA ASN A 204 13.39 -18.05 -1.55
C ASN A 204 14.58 -18.26 -2.50
N ASP A 205 15.82 -18.13 -2.00
CA ASP A 205 17.05 -18.40 -2.75
C ASP A 205 18.17 -18.82 -1.80
N GLY A 206 18.28 -20.12 -1.59
CA GLY A 206 19.23 -20.71 -0.63
C GLY A 206 20.69 -20.52 -0.99
N GLU A 207 21.05 -20.58 -2.27
CA GLU A 207 22.41 -20.41 -2.74
C GLU A 207 22.86 -18.95 -2.60
N HIS A 208 22.01 -18.03 -3.00
CA HIS A 208 22.26 -16.59 -2.82
C HIS A 208 22.38 -16.24 -1.33
N ALA A 209 21.44 -16.67 -0.50
CA ALA A 209 21.50 -16.42 0.94
C ALA A 209 22.80 -16.94 1.56
N LYS A 210 23.23 -18.16 1.19
CA LYS A 210 24.48 -18.76 1.66
C LYS A 210 25.71 -18.00 1.19
N SER A 211 25.71 -17.46 -0.02
CA SER A 211 26.82 -16.67 -0.56
C SER A 211 26.93 -15.28 0.09
N GLN A 212 25.81 -14.65 0.43
CA GLN A 212 25.75 -13.34 1.06
C GLN A 212 26.00 -13.36 2.57
N TRP A 213 25.68 -14.48 3.20
CA TRP A 213 25.88 -14.59 4.64
C TRP A 213 27.30 -15.05 4.95
N SER A 214 28.00 -14.36 5.86
CA SER A 214 29.27 -14.85 6.39
C SER A 214 29.11 -16.27 6.92
N GLY A 215 30.18 -17.05 6.94
CA GLY A 215 30.15 -18.42 7.49
C GLY A 215 29.56 -18.50 8.89
N VAL A 216 29.75 -17.45 9.64
CA VAL A 216 29.19 -17.21 10.96
C VAL A 216 27.68 -17.09 10.97
N ARG A 217 27.12 -16.18 10.16
CA ARG A 217 25.67 -15.98 10.05
C ARG A 217 24.98 -17.26 9.55
N TRP A 218 25.61 -17.98 8.61
CA TRP A 218 25.13 -19.25 8.14
C TRP A 218 25.06 -20.31 9.27
N ASN A 219 26.11 -20.42 10.09
CA ASN A 219 26.14 -21.37 11.21
C ASN A 219 25.08 -21.04 12.28
N VAL A 220 24.85 -19.76 12.55
CA VAL A 220 23.80 -19.30 13.45
C VAL A 220 22.42 -19.65 12.88
N PHE A 221 22.19 -19.37 11.61
CA PHE A 221 20.96 -19.71 10.91
C PHE A 221 20.69 -21.22 10.97
N ALA A 222 21.68 -22.06 10.60
CA ALA A 222 21.55 -23.51 10.64
C ALA A 222 21.23 -24.03 12.06
N LYS A 223 21.91 -23.50 13.08
CA LYS A 223 21.65 -23.86 14.48
C LYS A 223 20.22 -23.49 14.90
N ARG A 224 19.73 -22.31 14.50
CA ARG A 224 18.35 -21.89 14.78
C ARG A 224 17.32 -22.70 14.01
N CYS A 225 17.59 -23.10 12.77
CA CYS A 225 16.72 -24.00 12.06
C CYS A 225 16.50 -25.31 12.82
N LYS A 226 17.56 -25.86 13.43
CA LYS A 226 17.46 -27.08 14.25
C LYS A 226 16.70 -26.83 15.56
N SER A 227 17.07 -25.79 16.32
CA SER A 227 16.50 -25.54 17.65
C SER A 227 15.08 -24.97 17.61
N ASP A 228 14.81 -24.05 16.69
CA ASP A 228 13.57 -23.30 16.66
C ASP A 228 12.52 -23.85 15.71
N PHE A 229 12.98 -24.38 14.57
CA PHE A 229 12.10 -24.84 13.47
C PHE A 229 12.14 -26.37 13.26
N GLY A 230 13.00 -27.10 13.98
CA GLY A 230 13.02 -28.56 14.02
C GLY A 230 13.43 -29.23 12.70
N PHE A 231 14.38 -28.63 11.95
CA PHE A 231 14.98 -29.22 10.75
C PHE A 231 16.42 -28.71 10.56
N ASP A 232 17.20 -29.44 9.77
CA ASP A 232 18.57 -29.07 9.42
C ASP A 232 18.61 -28.57 7.96
N PRO A 233 18.91 -27.28 7.70
CA PRO A 233 18.96 -26.76 6.34
C PRO A 233 20.06 -27.42 5.47
N ILE A 234 21.05 -28.08 6.08
CA ILE A 234 22.16 -28.73 5.40
C ILE A 234 21.81 -30.16 4.98
N SER A 235 21.25 -30.97 5.90
CA SER A 235 20.91 -32.38 5.62
C SER A 235 19.52 -32.56 5.05
N ASP A 236 18.53 -31.78 5.51
CA ASP A 236 17.12 -32.00 5.19
C ASP A 236 16.69 -31.17 3.95
N GLY A 237 17.35 -30.04 3.72
CA GLY A 237 17.11 -29.20 2.55
C GLY A 237 15.84 -28.38 2.60
N VAL A 238 15.62 -27.58 1.55
CA VAL A 238 14.55 -26.58 1.48
C VAL A 238 13.14 -27.20 1.38
N LEU A 239 13.01 -28.40 0.82
CA LEU A 239 11.69 -29.06 0.69
C LEU A 239 11.11 -29.47 2.05
N VAL A 240 11.94 -29.90 3.01
CA VAL A 240 11.46 -30.19 4.37
C VAL A 240 10.97 -28.92 5.05
N ALA A 241 11.64 -27.78 4.84
CA ALA A 241 11.14 -26.48 5.32
C ALA A 241 9.80 -26.13 4.67
N ALA A 242 9.64 -26.35 3.37
CA ALA A 242 8.38 -26.14 2.66
C ALA A 242 7.25 -27.03 3.21
N GLU A 243 7.52 -28.33 3.48
CA GLU A 243 6.55 -29.23 4.12
C GLU A 243 6.11 -28.75 5.51
N LYS A 244 7.04 -28.23 6.29
CA LYS A 244 6.73 -27.68 7.62
C LYS A 244 5.91 -26.37 7.52
N LEU A 245 6.22 -25.52 6.54
CA LEU A 245 5.50 -24.29 6.28
C LEU A 245 4.05 -24.60 5.82
N THR A 246 3.85 -25.59 4.94
CA THR A 246 2.49 -25.99 4.51
C THR A 246 1.67 -26.58 5.66
N LYS A 247 2.29 -27.31 6.59
CA LYS A 247 1.61 -27.83 7.78
C LYS A 247 1.24 -26.73 8.77
N GLY A 248 2.04 -25.68 8.87
CA GLY A 248 1.76 -24.51 9.72
C GLY A 248 1.61 -24.87 11.19
N GLU A 249 2.49 -25.71 11.76
CA GLU A 249 2.44 -26.16 13.14
C GLU A 249 3.49 -25.47 14.02
N GLY A 250 3.16 -25.20 15.28
CA GLY A 250 4.10 -24.59 16.25
C GLY A 250 4.62 -23.24 15.79
N LYS A 251 5.95 -23.05 15.78
CA LYS A 251 6.59 -21.78 15.35
C LYS A 251 6.39 -21.48 13.85
N TRP A 252 6.02 -22.48 13.04
CA TRP A 252 5.76 -22.30 11.61
C TRP A 252 4.47 -21.53 11.33
N ILE A 253 3.54 -21.43 12.29
CA ILE A 253 2.36 -20.54 12.20
C ILE A 253 2.82 -19.10 11.97
N ALA A 254 3.76 -18.61 12.79
CA ALA A 254 4.26 -17.25 12.67
C ALA A 254 5.09 -17.03 11.38
N VAL A 255 5.78 -18.07 10.88
CA VAL A 255 6.46 -18.01 9.58
C VAL A 255 5.45 -17.91 8.44
N ALA A 256 4.34 -18.67 8.51
CA ALA A 256 3.27 -18.61 7.51
C ALA A 256 2.55 -17.26 7.51
N GLU A 257 2.34 -16.64 8.68
CA GLU A 257 1.79 -15.29 8.81
C GLU A 257 2.75 -14.24 8.22
N LEU A 258 4.04 -14.31 8.55
CA LEU A 258 5.04 -13.43 7.96
C LEU A 258 5.11 -13.59 6.44
N TYR A 259 5.04 -14.82 5.93
CA TYR A 259 5.01 -15.06 4.49
C TYR A 259 3.74 -14.49 3.85
N ARG A 260 2.57 -14.64 4.48
CA ARG A 260 1.31 -14.04 4.02
C ARG A 260 1.42 -12.52 3.85
N ASP A 261 2.08 -11.86 4.82
CA ASP A 261 2.18 -10.40 4.85
C ASP A 261 3.29 -9.85 3.93
N SER A 262 4.18 -10.72 3.44
CA SER A 262 5.36 -10.31 2.67
C SER A 262 5.71 -11.23 1.49
N PHE A 263 4.74 -11.99 0.95
CA PHE A 263 4.97 -12.97 -0.12
C PHE A 263 5.60 -12.38 -1.39
N THR A 264 5.32 -11.11 -1.68
CA THR A 264 5.92 -10.40 -2.82
C THR A 264 7.43 -10.30 -2.73
N SER A 265 7.98 -10.27 -1.50
CA SER A 265 9.43 -10.27 -1.24
C SER A 265 10.06 -11.67 -1.37
N PHE A 266 9.26 -12.73 -1.46
CA PHE A 266 9.71 -14.13 -1.51
C PHE A 266 9.01 -14.93 -2.62
N PRO A 267 9.14 -14.53 -3.89
CA PRO A 267 8.37 -15.07 -5.00
C PRO A 267 8.60 -16.57 -5.23
N HIS A 268 9.83 -17.09 -5.02
CA HIS A 268 10.17 -18.48 -5.27
C HIS A 268 9.67 -19.45 -4.18
N VAL A 269 9.27 -18.95 -3.01
CA VAL A 269 8.71 -19.79 -1.93
C VAL A 269 7.43 -20.47 -2.42
N PHE A 270 6.59 -19.79 -3.21
CA PHE A 270 5.40 -20.40 -3.79
C PHE A 270 5.72 -21.64 -4.64
N GLU A 271 6.78 -21.60 -5.43
CA GLU A 271 7.20 -22.72 -6.26
C GLU A 271 7.64 -23.94 -5.42
N LEU A 272 8.25 -23.67 -4.26
CA LEU A 272 8.61 -24.73 -3.30
C LEU A 272 7.36 -25.36 -2.68
N LEU A 273 6.40 -24.55 -2.23
CA LEU A 273 5.15 -25.04 -1.66
C LEU A 273 4.36 -25.86 -2.69
N SER A 274 4.42 -25.50 -3.96
CA SER A 274 3.78 -26.25 -5.05
C SER A 274 4.39 -27.63 -5.29
N LYS A 275 5.61 -27.91 -4.83
CA LYS A 275 6.28 -29.22 -4.91
C LYS A 275 5.91 -30.15 -3.73
N VAL A 276 5.36 -29.59 -2.65
CA VAL A 276 4.96 -30.38 -1.48
C VAL A 276 3.67 -31.11 -1.77
N GLN A 277 3.66 -32.43 -1.56
CA GLN A 277 2.47 -33.26 -1.79
C GLN A 277 1.47 -33.07 -0.65
N PRO A 278 0.19 -32.74 -0.95
CA PRO A 278 -0.84 -32.70 0.07
C PRO A 278 -1.11 -34.12 0.62
N PRO A 279 -1.56 -34.23 1.87
CA PRO A 279 -1.96 -35.49 2.44
C PRO A 279 -3.08 -36.14 1.63
N GLN A 280 -3.11 -37.48 1.55
CA GLN A 280 -4.21 -38.18 0.88
C GLN A 280 -5.54 -37.83 1.54
N MET A 281 -6.48 -37.31 0.74
CA MET A 281 -7.79 -36.93 1.21
C MET A 281 -8.67 -38.16 1.46
N GLY A 282 -9.28 -38.24 2.66
CA GLY A 282 -10.38 -39.14 2.92
C GLY A 282 -11.69 -38.63 2.33
N LEU A 283 -12.79 -39.37 2.58
CA LEU A 283 -14.15 -38.96 2.16
C LEU A 283 -14.60 -37.57 2.69
N PHE A 284 -14.02 -37.12 3.81
CA PHE A 284 -14.29 -35.81 4.43
C PHE A 284 -12.95 -35.08 4.64
N PRO A 285 -12.51 -34.28 3.67
CA PRO A 285 -11.26 -33.55 3.78
C PRO A 285 -11.29 -32.51 4.91
N ASP A 286 -10.26 -32.52 5.74
CA ASP A 286 -10.04 -31.47 6.72
C ASP A 286 -9.47 -30.23 6.01
N LEU A 287 -10.35 -29.30 5.70
CA LEU A 287 -10.00 -28.06 4.97
C LEU A 287 -8.98 -27.20 5.72
N VAL A 288 -8.93 -27.28 7.04
CA VAL A 288 -7.94 -26.55 7.84
C VAL A 288 -6.54 -27.11 7.55
N LYS A 289 -6.40 -28.43 7.53
CA LYS A 289 -5.12 -29.08 7.20
C LYS A 289 -4.68 -28.88 5.76
N LEU A 290 -5.62 -28.59 4.85
CA LEU A 290 -5.35 -28.37 3.43
C LEU A 290 -5.03 -26.91 3.09
N SER A 291 -5.27 -25.99 4.01
CA SER A 291 -5.14 -24.53 3.75
C SER A 291 -3.73 -24.10 3.35
N GLY A 292 -2.69 -24.84 3.77
CA GLY A 292 -1.30 -24.56 3.43
C GLY A 292 -0.84 -25.12 2.08
N TYR A 293 -1.68 -25.89 1.36
CA TYR A 293 -1.31 -26.55 0.11
C TYR A 293 -1.90 -25.83 -1.10
N PRO A 294 -1.07 -25.28 -2.02
CA PRO A 294 -1.57 -24.60 -3.22
C PRO A 294 -2.40 -25.51 -4.12
N GLN A 295 -2.06 -26.80 -4.22
CA GLN A 295 -2.79 -27.78 -5.03
C GLN A 295 -4.24 -27.96 -4.56
N ALA A 296 -4.49 -27.91 -3.25
CA ALA A 296 -5.84 -27.99 -2.71
C ALA A 296 -6.68 -26.77 -3.09
N ASN A 297 -6.06 -25.58 -3.11
CA ASN A 297 -6.70 -24.36 -3.60
C ASN A 297 -6.98 -24.43 -5.09
N GLU A 298 -6.02 -24.85 -5.91
CA GLU A 298 -6.17 -24.98 -7.36
C GLU A 298 -7.27 -25.98 -7.74
N GLN A 299 -7.35 -27.10 -7.04
CA GLN A 299 -8.43 -28.08 -7.21
C GLN A 299 -9.78 -27.47 -6.81
N GLY A 300 -9.83 -26.71 -5.72
CA GLY A 300 -11.03 -26.01 -5.30
C GLY A 300 -11.49 -24.97 -6.32
N GLU A 301 -10.56 -24.18 -6.91
CA GLU A 301 -10.88 -23.23 -7.99
C GLU A 301 -11.39 -23.95 -9.26
N ALA A 302 -10.78 -25.09 -9.62
CA ALA A 302 -11.25 -25.87 -10.76
C ALA A 302 -12.68 -26.43 -10.54
N THR A 303 -12.97 -26.93 -9.33
CA THR A 303 -14.29 -27.41 -8.95
C THR A 303 -15.33 -26.28 -8.99
N LEU A 304 -14.99 -25.11 -8.42
CA LEU A 304 -15.86 -23.92 -8.47
C LEU A 304 -16.13 -23.48 -9.89
N ARG A 305 -15.11 -23.42 -10.74
CA ARG A 305 -15.27 -23.04 -12.16
C ARG A 305 -16.26 -23.94 -12.86
N TYR A 306 -16.14 -25.26 -12.63
CA TYR A 306 -17.07 -26.22 -13.19
C TYR A 306 -18.50 -26.00 -12.69
N ASN A 307 -18.69 -25.90 -11.37
CA ASN A 307 -20.01 -25.74 -10.74
C ASN A 307 -20.68 -24.42 -11.13
N LEU A 308 -19.95 -23.31 -11.15
CA LEU A 308 -20.49 -22.00 -11.54
C LEU A 308 -20.82 -21.95 -13.03
N SER A 309 -20.00 -22.56 -13.89
CA SER A 309 -20.29 -22.66 -15.33
C SER A 309 -21.54 -23.45 -15.62
N ALA A 310 -21.84 -24.49 -14.82
CA ALA A 310 -23.06 -25.27 -14.96
C ALA A 310 -24.36 -24.46 -14.74
N CYS A 311 -24.28 -23.32 -14.05
CA CYS A 311 -25.42 -22.41 -13.86
C CYS A 311 -25.98 -21.88 -15.18
N ALA A 312 -25.22 -21.90 -16.28
CA ALA A 312 -25.70 -21.50 -17.60
C ALA A 312 -26.93 -22.29 -18.11
N SER A 313 -27.11 -23.52 -17.60
CA SER A 313 -28.25 -24.39 -17.99
C SER A 313 -29.32 -24.51 -16.89
N MET A 314 -29.21 -23.76 -15.81
CA MET A 314 -30.11 -23.79 -14.66
C MET A 314 -31.13 -22.67 -14.71
N ASP A 315 -32.32 -22.92 -14.15
CA ASP A 315 -33.23 -21.82 -13.80
C ASP A 315 -32.72 -21.03 -12.59
N ALA A 316 -33.32 -19.86 -12.32
CA ALA A 316 -32.87 -18.96 -11.25
C ALA A 316 -32.89 -19.61 -9.85
N ASN A 317 -33.84 -20.50 -9.55
CA ASN A 317 -33.91 -21.16 -8.24
C ASN A 317 -32.83 -22.21 -8.08
N GLN A 318 -32.59 -23.00 -9.12
CA GLN A 318 -31.52 -23.98 -9.18
C GLN A 318 -30.14 -23.33 -9.07
N ALA A 319 -29.88 -22.27 -9.86
CA ALA A 319 -28.65 -21.52 -9.81
C ALA A 319 -28.40 -20.88 -8.42
N ARG A 320 -29.45 -20.33 -7.80
CA ARG A 320 -29.39 -19.78 -6.43
C ARG A 320 -28.97 -20.85 -5.42
N ALA A 321 -29.60 -22.00 -5.46
CA ALA A 321 -29.25 -23.11 -4.57
C ALA A 321 -27.81 -23.59 -4.79
N ALA A 322 -27.35 -23.66 -6.05
CA ALA A 322 -26.00 -24.06 -6.40
C ALA A 322 -24.95 -23.07 -5.89
N VAL A 323 -25.17 -21.75 -6.04
CA VAL A 323 -24.27 -20.70 -5.55
C VAL A 323 -24.17 -20.73 -4.02
N LEU A 324 -25.32 -20.84 -3.31
CA LEU A 324 -25.34 -20.89 -1.85
C LEU A 324 -24.67 -22.18 -1.30
N ALA A 325 -24.82 -23.30 -1.99
CA ALA A 325 -24.11 -24.54 -1.66
C ALA A 325 -22.61 -24.39 -1.87
N ALA A 326 -22.18 -23.80 -2.98
CA ALA A 326 -20.78 -23.53 -3.28
C ALA A 326 -20.15 -22.57 -2.22
N GLU A 327 -20.88 -21.55 -1.78
CA GLU A 327 -20.41 -20.63 -0.72
C GLU A 327 -20.18 -21.39 0.60
N LYS A 328 -21.10 -22.28 0.98
CA LYS A 328 -20.96 -23.10 2.19
C LYS A 328 -19.74 -24.00 2.14
N GLU A 329 -19.40 -24.54 0.97
CA GLU A 329 -18.29 -25.47 0.79
C GLU A 329 -16.96 -24.73 0.64
N HIS A 330 -16.90 -23.71 -0.21
CA HIS A 330 -15.66 -23.09 -0.64
C HIS A 330 -15.37 -21.74 -0.01
N GLY A 331 -16.33 -21.10 0.67
CA GLY A 331 -16.20 -19.75 1.24
C GLY A 331 -15.05 -19.62 2.24
N VAL A 332 -14.73 -20.68 2.99
CA VAL A 332 -13.60 -20.73 3.92
C VAL A 332 -12.25 -20.46 3.25
N ARG A 333 -12.10 -20.76 1.96
CA ARG A 333 -10.86 -20.56 1.20
C ARG A 333 -10.48 -19.10 1.00
N ARG A 334 -11.40 -18.15 1.20
CA ARG A 334 -11.10 -16.71 1.24
C ARG A 334 -10.14 -16.33 2.37
N GLY A 335 -10.13 -17.09 3.47
CA GLY A 335 -9.19 -16.91 4.57
C GLY A 335 -7.82 -17.57 4.35
N TRP A 336 -7.63 -18.31 3.27
CA TRP A 336 -6.36 -18.96 2.99
C TRP A 336 -5.33 -17.98 2.43
N LEU A 337 -4.06 -18.29 2.61
CA LEU A 337 -2.93 -17.53 2.04
C LEU A 337 -3.11 -17.26 0.53
N TRP A 338 -3.62 -18.23 -0.20
CA TRP A 338 -3.79 -18.16 -1.65
C TRP A 338 -4.75 -17.05 -2.10
N SER A 339 -5.73 -16.73 -1.29
CA SER A 339 -6.64 -15.60 -1.56
C SER A 339 -5.89 -14.26 -1.46
N THR A 340 -5.07 -14.07 -0.44
CA THR A 340 -4.21 -12.87 -0.31
C THR A 340 -3.24 -12.74 -1.49
N MET A 341 -2.76 -13.84 -2.05
CA MET A 341 -1.91 -13.88 -3.23
C MET A 341 -2.68 -13.71 -4.55
N GLY A 342 -3.99 -13.50 -4.52
CA GLY A 342 -4.82 -13.40 -5.73
C GLY A 342 -5.03 -14.73 -6.47
N ARG A 343 -4.79 -15.87 -5.82
CA ARG A 343 -4.88 -17.21 -6.43
C ARG A 343 -6.19 -17.93 -6.13
N SER A 344 -7.16 -17.25 -5.55
CA SER A 344 -8.49 -17.77 -5.25
C SER A 344 -9.59 -16.84 -5.78
N PRO A 345 -9.54 -16.44 -7.07
CA PRO A 345 -10.47 -15.43 -7.61
C PRO A 345 -11.92 -15.89 -7.52
N LEU A 346 -12.22 -17.16 -7.78
CA LEU A 346 -13.59 -17.69 -7.71
C LEU A 346 -14.08 -17.82 -6.27
N ALA A 347 -13.25 -18.29 -5.34
CA ALA A 347 -13.60 -18.31 -3.93
C ALA A 347 -13.86 -16.89 -3.39
N THR A 348 -13.12 -15.89 -3.89
CA THR A 348 -13.37 -14.48 -3.57
C THR A 348 -14.68 -13.98 -4.19
N ALA A 349 -14.94 -14.33 -5.45
CA ALA A 349 -16.18 -13.96 -6.15
C ALA A 349 -17.43 -14.59 -5.54
N LEU A 350 -17.32 -15.72 -4.84
CA LEU A 350 -18.46 -16.37 -4.20
C LEU A 350 -19.16 -15.49 -3.16
N ALA A 351 -18.44 -14.65 -2.42
CA ALA A 351 -19.07 -13.78 -1.43
C ALA A 351 -20.08 -12.82 -2.09
N PRO A 352 -19.70 -12.00 -3.07
CA PRO A 352 -20.67 -11.17 -3.79
C PRO A 352 -21.70 -11.99 -4.57
N LEU A 353 -21.35 -13.13 -5.18
CA LEU A 353 -22.32 -14.00 -5.87
C LEU A 353 -23.39 -14.55 -4.90
N SER A 354 -22.99 -14.99 -3.71
CA SER A 354 -23.91 -15.46 -2.67
C SER A 354 -24.81 -14.32 -2.20
N ARG A 355 -24.24 -13.14 -1.96
CA ARG A 355 -25.01 -11.94 -1.61
C ARG A 355 -26.05 -11.58 -2.69
N MET A 356 -25.63 -11.60 -3.96
CA MET A 356 -26.52 -11.38 -5.11
C MET A 356 -27.62 -12.46 -5.17
N ALA A 357 -27.29 -13.73 -4.95
CA ALA A 357 -28.24 -14.83 -4.95
C ALA A 357 -29.33 -14.67 -3.88
N GLU A 358 -28.96 -14.20 -2.69
CA GLU A 358 -29.91 -13.90 -1.61
C GLU A 358 -30.81 -12.71 -1.97
N LEU A 359 -30.23 -11.59 -2.36
CA LEU A 359 -30.93 -10.33 -2.61
C LEU A 359 -31.83 -10.37 -3.85
N SER A 360 -31.40 -11.03 -4.92
CA SER A 360 -32.17 -11.16 -6.17
C SER A 360 -33.36 -12.13 -6.07
N ALA A 361 -33.60 -12.73 -4.89
CA ALA A 361 -34.80 -13.53 -4.66
C ALA A 361 -36.09 -12.69 -4.69
N ALA A 362 -35.99 -11.37 -4.50
CA ALA A 362 -37.11 -10.44 -4.56
C ALA A 362 -36.75 -9.22 -5.43
N ALA A 363 -37.70 -8.75 -6.22
CA ALA A 363 -37.58 -7.49 -6.95
C ALA A 363 -38.09 -6.31 -6.10
N PRO A 364 -37.69 -5.06 -6.36
CA PRO A 364 -38.25 -3.87 -5.73
C PRO A 364 -39.77 -3.82 -5.82
N ILE A 365 -40.42 -3.38 -4.74
CA ILE A 365 -41.87 -3.36 -4.59
C ILE A 365 -42.36 -1.93 -4.81
N GLY A 366 -43.46 -1.79 -5.56
CA GLY A 366 -44.11 -0.52 -5.83
C GLY A 366 -44.99 -0.59 -7.05
N THR A 367 -45.94 0.35 -7.19
CA THR A 367 -46.87 0.51 -8.30
C THR A 367 -46.61 1.79 -9.08
N THR A 368 -45.88 2.74 -8.47
CA THR A 368 -45.47 4.00 -9.06
C THR A 368 -43.96 4.06 -9.25
N PRO A 369 -43.44 4.89 -10.18
CA PRO A 369 -41.98 5.09 -10.31
C PRO A 369 -41.31 5.51 -9.00
N ALA A 370 -41.94 6.37 -8.21
CA ALA A 370 -41.40 6.85 -6.93
C ALA A 370 -41.32 5.75 -5.88
N GLU A 371 -42.36 4.89 -5.75
CA GLU A 371 -42.32 3.75 -4.83
C GLU A 371 -41.24 2.74 -5.20
N LEU A 372 -41.10 2.43 -6.50
CA LEU A 372 -40.05 1.55 -7.01
C LEU A 372 -38.65 2.13 -6.74
N ALA A 373 -38.46 3.44 -6.94
CA ALA A 373 -37.23 4.13 -6.61
C ALA A 373 -36.92 4.08 -5.11
N ALA A 374 -37.91 4.28 -4.24
CA ALA A 374 -37.73 4.17 -2.80
C ALA A 374 -37.31 2.74 -2.36
N SER A 375 -38.00 1.71 -2.90
CA SER A 375 -37.64 0.31 -2.65
C SER A 375 -36.25 -0.04 -3.18
N TYR A 376 -35.89 0.43 -4.36
CA TYR A 376 -34.56 0.23 -4.92
C TYR A 376 -33.46 0.92 -4.09
N ARG A 377 -33.69 2.16 -3.64
CA ARG A 377 -32.77 2.89 -2.76
C ARG A 377 -32.59 2.18 -1.40
N GLN A 378 -33.59 1.50 -0.91
CA GLN A 378 -33.50 0.78 0.35
C GLN A 378 -32.59 -0.46 0.27
N SER A 379 -32.68 -1.26 -0.79
CA SER A 379 -31.94 -2.51 -0.91
C SER A 379 -31.65 -2.99 -2.34
N GLY A 380 -32.45 -2.59 -3.35
CA GLY A 380 -32.31 -3.10 -4.71
C GLY A 380 -30.94 -2.84 -5.34
N TRP A 381 -30.33 -1.68 -5.08
CA TRP A 381 -29.01 -1.32 -5.58
C TRP A 381 -27.91 -2.28 -5.13
N GLN A 382 -28.08 -3.00 -4.02
CA GLN A 382 -27.09 -3.96 -3.50
C GLN A 382 -26.97 -5.21 -4.40
N VAL A 383 -28.00 -5.52 -5.20
CA VAL A 383 -27.93 -6.59 -6.22
C VAL A 383 -26.97 -6.18 -7.34
N ASP A 384 -27.08 -4.92 -7.80
CA ASP A 384 -26.20 -4.35 -8.83
C ASP A 384 -24.74 -4.27 -8.32
N GLU A 385 -24.56 -3.81 -7.08
CA GLU A 385 -23.25 -3.77 -6.42
C GLU A 385 -22.61 -5.16 -6.32
N ALA A 386 -23.39 -6.17 -5.91
CA ALA A 386 -22.90 -7.52 -5.76
C ALA A 386 -22.49 -8.14 -7.12
N ALA A 387 -23.25 -7.86 -8.18
CA ALA A 387 -22.92 -8.29 -9.54
C ALA A 387 -21.58 -7.69 -10.02
N ILE A 388 -21.38 -6.38 -9.82
CA ILE A 388 -20.12 -5.69 -10.16
C ILE A 388 -18.96 -6.24 -9.34
N ASN A 389 -19.14 -6.43 -8.01
CA ASN A 389 -18.11 -6.96 -7.13
C ASN A 389 -17.69 -8.38 -7.52
N ALA A 390 -18.63 -9.22 -7.97
CA ALA A 390 -18.30 -10.55 -8.44
C ALA A 390 -17.43 -10.53 -9.70
N LEU A 391 -17.75 -9.66 -10.68
CA LEU A 391 -16.94 -9.46 -11.88
C LEU A 391 -15.57 -8.88 -11.58
N ALA A 392 -15.46 -8.01 -10.58
CA ALA A 392 -14.21 -7.39 -10.18
C ALA A 392 -13.19 -8.41 -9.62
N CYS A 393 -13.66 -9.53 -9.05
CA CYS A 393 -12.79 -10.56 -8.47
C CYS A 393 -12.07 -11.43 -9.51
N VAL A 394 -12.52 -11.46 -10.78
CA VAL A 394 -12.04 -12.41 -11.77
C VAL A 394 -11.40 -11.72 -13.00
N GLN A 395 -10.32 -12.33 -13.50
CA GLN A 395 -9.58 -11.79 -14.64
C GLN A 395 -9.37 -12.81 -15.76
N ALA A 396 -9.07 -14.04 -15.42
CA ALA A 396 -8.87 -15.11 -16.40
C ALA A 396 -10.19 -15.39 -17.11
N LYS A 397 -10.13 -15.55 -18.45
CA LYS A 397 -11.33 -15.74 -19.28
C LYS A 397 -12.26 -16.83 -18.75
N ALA A 398 -11.70 -17.99 -18.36
CA ALA A 398 -12.50 -19.09 -17.86
C ALA A 398 -13.25 -18.77 -16.54
N ASP A 399 -12.67 -17.93 -15.68
CA ASP A 399 -13.29 -17.50 -14.42
C ASP A 399 -14.36 -16.44 -14.68
N VAL A 400 -14.08 -15.52 -15.62
CA VAL A 400 -15.06 -14.54 -16.10
C VAL A 400 -16.26 -15.26 -16.72
N ASP A 401 -16.04 -16.28 -17.56
CA ASP A 401 -17.10 -17.06 -18.17
C ASP A 401 -17.96 -17.79 -17.10
N ALA A 402 -17.32 -18.34 -16.04
CA ALA A 402 -18.01 -19.01 -14.95
C ALA A 402 -18.87 -18.02 -14.11
N VAL A 403 -18.33 -16.86 -13.74
CA VAL A 403 -19.09 -15.80 -13.05
C VAL A 403 -20.22 -15.28 -13.96
N SER A 404 -19.95 -15.09 -15.23
CA SER A 404 -20.95 -14.64 -16.22
C SER A 404 -22.12 -15.61 -16.35
N ALA A 405 -21.89 -16.92 -16.25
CA ALA A 405 -22.95 -17.93 -16.25
C ALA A 405 -23.91 -17.74 -15.08
N VAL A 406 -23.39 -17.45 -13.88
CA VAL A 406 -24.21 -17.16 -12.70
C VAL A 406 -24.98 -15.84 -12.86
N LEU A 407 -24.33 -14.79 -13.36
CA LEU A 407 -24.99 -13.49 -13.57
C LEU A 407 -26.15 -13.61 -14.58
N ARG A 408 -25.96 -14.38 -15.63
CA ARG A 408 -27.04 -14.64 -16.59
C ARG A 408 -28.21 -15.45 -16.02
N ALA A 409 -27.91 -16.37 -15.12
CA ALA A 409 -28.95 -17.21 -14.50
C ALA A 409 -29.72 -16.49 -13.39
N LEU A 410 -29.10 -15.54 -12.67
CA LEU A 410 -29.70 -14.87 -11.51
C LEU A 410 -29.94 -13.37 -11.71
N TYR A 411 -28.91 -12.64 -12.12
CA TYR A 411 -28.96 -11.18 -12.21
C TYR A 411 -29.79 -10.71 -13.40
N MET A 412 -29.60 -11.33 -14.56
CA MET A 412 -30.32 -10.95 -15.76
C MET A 412 -31.86 -11.09 -15.65
N PRO A 413 -32.42 -12.20 -15.13
CA PRO A 413 -33.87 -12.30 -14.92
C PRO A 413 -34.39 -11.28 -13.90
N TRP A 414 -33.62 -10.99 -12.85
CA TRP A 414 -33.98 -9.97 -11.86
C TRP A 414 -34.00 -8.56 -12.49
N LEU A 415 -32.97 -8.20 -13.27
CA LEU A 415 -32.93 -6.93 -14.00
C LEU A 415 -34.13 -6.77 -14.95
N GLU A 416 -34.44 -7.82 -15.67
CA GLU A 416 -35.57 -7.83 -16.62
C GLU A 416 -36.91 -7.61 -15.91
N GLU A 417 -37.13 -8.28 -14.77
CA GLU A 417 -38.34 -8.10 -13.96
C GLU A 417 -38.44 -6.68 -13.42
N VAL A 418 -37.33 -6.15 -12.84
CA VAL A 418 -37.29 -4.80 -12.31
C VAL A 418 -37.53 -3.75 -13.39
N ALA A 419 -36.88 -3.90 -14.52
CA ALA A 419 -37.05 -2.97 -15.65
C ALA A 419 -38.47 -2.97 -16.21
N LYS A 420 -39.10 -4.14 -16.39
CA LYS A 420 -40.49 -4.25 -16.83
C LYS A 420 -41.46 -3.58 -15.87
N ARG A 421 -41.36 -3.87 -14.58
CA ARG A 421 -42.19 -3.21 -13.56
C ARG A 421 -42.04 -1.70 -13.58
N PHE A 422 -40.80 -1.21 -13.71
CA PHE A 422 -40.52 0.22 -13.78
C PHE A 422 -41.10 0.85 -15.08
N GLN A 423 -40.96 0.19 -16.21
CA GLN A 423 -41.52 0.62 -17.48
C GLN A 423 -43.06 0.66 -17.47
N ASP A 424 -43.69 -0.34 -16.88
CA ASP A 424 -45.16 -0.39 -16.74
C ASP A 424 -45.65 0.74 -15.81
N ALA A 425 -44.96 0.99 -14.70
CA ALA A 425 -45.27 2.09 -13.79
C ALA A 425 -45.09 3.46 -14.44
N ALA A 426 -44.00 3.66 -15.21
CA ALA A 426 -43.75 4.89 -15.96
C ALA A 426 -44.79 5.10 -17.06
N LYS A 427 -45.19 4.04 -17.75
CA LYS A 427 -46.26 4.10 -18.75
C LYS A 427 -47.61 4.49 -18.12
N ALA A 428 -47.98 3.89 -16.98
CA ALA A 428 -49.19 4.23 -16.27
C ALA A 428 -49.19 5.68 -15.74
N ALA A 429 -48.05 6.21 -15.38
CA ALA A 429 -47.87 7.61 -14.92
C ALA A 429 -47.74 8.63 -16.07
N GLY A 430 -47.61 8.20 -17.32
CA GLY A 430 -47.37 9.09 -18.48
C GLY A 430 -45.96 9.63 -18.56
N GLY A 431 -44.98 9.01 -17.91
CA GLY A 431 -43.56 9.37 -17.83
C GLY A 431 -43.01 9.32 -16.41
N LEU A 432 -41.81 9.84 -16.22
CA LEU A 432 -41.23 10.03 -14.90
C LEU A 432 -41.69 11.36 -14.31
N PRO A 433 -41.98 11.44 -12.99
CA PRO A 433 -42.28 12.70 -12.35
C PRO A 433 -41.09 13.65 -12.40
N THR A 434 -41.34 14.96 -12.46
CA THR A 434 -40.30 15.99 -12.62
C THR A 434 -39.33 16.00 -11.43
N LEU A 435 -39.81 15.67 -10.22
CA LEU A 435 -39.02 15.66 -8.99
C LEU A 435 -39.29 14.35 -8.20
N LEU A 436 -38.27 13.82 -7.56
CA LEU A 436 -38.40 12.84 -6.51
C LEU A 436 -38.61 13.54 -5.16
N GLU A 437 -39.34 12.92 -4.24
CA GLU A 437 -39.50 13.42 -2.89
C GLU A 437 -38.10 13.56 -2.24
N GLY A 438 -37.79 14.78 -1.77
CA GLY A 438 -36.50 15.11 -1.13
C GLY A 438 -35.46 15.77 -2.03
N ASP A 439 -35.74 16.00 -3.31
CA ASP A 439 -34.85 16.74 -4.21
C ASP A 439 -35.08 18.27 -4.07
N ASN A 440 -34.60 18.85 -2.96
CA ASN A 440 -34.66 20.27 -2.66
C ASN A 440 -33.31 20.98 -2.86
N ALA A 441 -32.41 20.46 -3.65
CA ALA A 441 -31.07 20.99 -3.81
C ALA A 441 -31.11 22.41 -4.43
N SER A 442 -30.91 23.45 -3.60
CA SER A 442 -30.75 24.83 -4.04
C SER A 442 -29.50 24.94 -4.93
N THR A 443 -29.72 25.23 -6.21
CA THR A 443 -28.63 25.43 -7.19
C THR A 443 -27.92 26.79 -7.04
N ASN A 444 -28.40 27.67 -6.17
CA ASN A 444 -27.91 29.04 -6.02
C ASN A 444 -27.05 29.32 -4.76
N GLU A 445 -26.70 28.26 -4.03
CA GLU A 445 -25.89 28.35 -2.81
C GLU A 445 -24.43 28.71 -3.15
N LEU A 446 -23.87 29.79 -2.49
CA LEU A 446 -22.48 30.16 -2.63
C LEU A 446 -21.56 29.23 -1.79
N GLY A 447 -20.32 29.09 -2.23
CA GLY A 447 -19.36 28.19 -1.59
C GLY A 447 -19.55 26.73 -2.00
N VAL A 448 -20.26 26.47 -3.10
CA VAL A 448 -20.52 25.12 -3.62
C VAL A 448 -19.79 24.90 -4.94
N CYS A 449 -18.98 23.86 -4.99
CA CYS A 449 -18.43 23.34 -6.23
C CYS A 449 -19.22 22.09 -6.66
N THR A 450 -19.82 22.12 -7.85
CA THR A 450 -20.48 20.94 -8.44
C THR A 450 -19.48 20.16 -9.26
N VAL A 451 -19.30 18.89 -8.93
CA VAL A 451 -18.46 17.93 -9.67
C VAL A 451 -19.37 16.99 -10.46
N PHE A 452 -19.27 17.04 -11.75
CA PHE A 452 -19.96 16.11 -12.64
C PHE A 452 -19.12 14.85 -12.79
N VAL A 453 -19.77 13.69 -12.59
CA VAL A 453 -19.18 12.37 -12.76
C VAL A 453 -20.03 11.61 -13.76
N ASP A 454 -19.54 11.48 -15.00
CA ASP A 454 -20.25 10.83 -16.08
C ASP A 454 -20.50 9.35 -15.78
N GLY A 455 -21.78 8.93 -15.84
CA GLY A 455 -22.17 7.55 -15.61
C GLY A 455 -22.02 7.06 -14.17
N LEU A 456 -22.15 7.93 -13.16
CA LEU A 456 -22.09 7.51 -11.76
C LEU A 456 -23.39 6.79 -11.34
N ARG A 457 -23.44 5.47 -11.53
CA ARG A 457 -24.60 4.65 -11.15
C ARG A 457 -24.80 4.62 -9.63
N TYR A 458 -26.03 4.40 -9.16
CA TYR A 458 -26.43 4.55 -7.77
C TYR A 458 -25.62 3.65 -6.78
N ASP A 459 -25.37 2.41 -7.13
CA ASP A 459 -24.54 1.48 -6.32
C ASP A 459 -23.07 1.93 -6.24
N VAL A 460 -22.52 2.42 -7.35
CA VAL A 460 -21.15 2.97 -7.41
C VAL A 460 -21.04 4.25 -6.56
N ALA A 461 -22.09 5.09 -6.61
CA ALA A 461 -22.17 6.29 -5.76
C ALA A 461 -22.28 5.95 -4.27
N SER A 462 -23.01 4.88 -3.91
CA SER A 462 -23.09 4.41 -2.54
C SER A 462 -21.70 4.01 -2.01
N ARG A 463 -20.88 3.36 -2.83
CA ARG A 463 -19.48 3.04 -2.52
C ARG A 463 -18.61 4.30 -2.39
N LEU A 464 -18.80 5.27 -3.29
CA LEU A 464 -18.12 6.57 -3.21
C LEU A 464 -18.47 7.32 -1.92
N CYS A 465 -19.75 7.29 -1.52
CA CYS A 465 -20.21 7.86 -0.25
C CYS A 465 -19.46 7.23 0.95
N GLY A 466 -19.29 5.91 0.97
CA GLY A 466 -18.49 5.21 2.00
C GLY A 466 -17.04 5.67 2.04
N LYS A 467 -16.42 5.93 0.87
CA LYS A 467 -15.04 6.44 0.81
C LYS A 467 -14.93 7.89 1.30
N LEU A 468 -15.87 8.73 0.92
CA LEU A 468 -15.88 10.14 1.32
C LEU A 468 -16.25 10.34 2.80
N SER A 469 -17.07 9.47 3.38
CA SER A 469 -17.46 9.57 4.79
C SER A 469 -16.29 9.42 5.78
N GLY A 470 -15.16 8.88 5.32
CA GLY A 470 -13.90 8.89 6.08
C GLY A 470 -13.21 10.26 6.18
N PHE A 471 -13.65 11.25 5.38
CA PHE A 471 -13.05 12.58 5.31
C PHE A 471 -14.00 13.71 5.77
N GLY A 472 -15.29 13.43 5.95
CA GLY A 472 -16.28 14.43 6.35
C GLY A 472 -17.71 13.93 6.22
N ALA A 473 -18.68 14.82 6.53
CA ALA A 473 -20.09 14.48 6.43
C ALA A 473 -20.55 14.40 4.97
N VAL A 474 -21.18 13.26 4.61
CA VAL A 474 -21.75 13.05 3.29
C VAL A 474 -23.25 12.78 3.41
N SER A 475 -24.05 13.51 2.67
CA SER A 475 -25.47 13.22 2.49
C SER A 475 -25.73 12.68 1.08
N THR A 476 -26.65 11.74 0.96
CA THR A 476 -27.03 11.12 -0.32
C THR A 476 -28.51 11.35 -0.57
N SER A 477 -28.83 11.94 -1.70
CA SER A 477 -30.17 12.00 -2.27
C SER A 477 -30.20 11.36 -3.65
N ALA A 478 -31.36 11.31 -4.27
CA ALA A 478 -31.48 10.80 -5.65
C ALA A 478 -32.48 11.68 -6.42
N ARG A 479 -32.30 11.68 -7.73
CA ARG A 479 -33.19 12.37 -8.66
C ARG A 479 -33.39 11.54 -9.92
N TRP A 480 -34.31 11.95 -10.79
CA TRP A 480 -34.44 11.34 -12.10
C TRP A 480 -33.41 11.93 -13.08
N ALA A 481 -32.79 11.08 -13.87
CA ALA A 481 -32.08 11.47 -15.08
C ALA A 481 -33.05 12.11 -16.09
N SER A 482 -32.53 12.83 -17.07
CA SER A 482 -33.34 13.25 -18.21
C SER A 482 -33.83 12.04 -19.00
N MET A 483 -34.98 12.16 -19.64
CA MET A 483 -35.47 11.17 -20.57
C MET A 483 -35.20 11.63 -22.02
N PRO A 484 -34.36 10.90 -22.81
CA PRO A 484 -33.65 9.68 -22.47
C PRO A 484 -32.42 9.95 -21.55
N SER A 485 -32.00 8.91 -20.84
CA SER A 485 -30.85 8.93 -19.93
C SER A 485 -29.52 8.80 -20.67
N VAL A 486 -29.21 9.80 -21.50
CA VAL A 486 -27.98 9.89 -22.32
C VAL A 486 -27.19 11.16 -21.95
N THR A 487 -25.85 11.12 -22.08
CA THR A 487 -24.97 12.21 -21.70
C THR A 487 -25.30 13.52 -22.41
N ALA A 488 -25.61 13.48 -23.73
CA ALA A 488 -25.95 14.66 -24.50
C ALA A 488 -27.10 15.46 -23.87
N SER A 489 -28.13 14.78 -23.37
CA SER A 489 -29.29 15.36 -22.69
C SER A 489 -29.04 15.60 -21.17
N GLY A 490 -28.45 14.61 -20.51
CA GLY A 490 -28.38 14.51 -19.04
C GLY A 490 -27.36 15.43 -18.42
N LYS A 491 -26.24 15.71 -19.08
CA LYS A 491 -25.21 16.63 -18.55
C LYS A 491 -25.78 18.03 -18.29
N ALA A 492 -26.53 18.58 -19.26
CA ALA A 492 -27.22 19.83 -19.09
C ALA A 492 -28.29 19.76 -18.00
N TRP A 493 -29.06 18.64 -17.95
CA TRP A 493 -30.10 18.39 -16.95
C TRP A 493 -29.55 18.34 -15.53
N SER A 494 -28.35 17.80 -15.36
CA SER A 494 -27.68 17.71 -14.06
C SER A 494 -26.95 19.00 -13.63
N SER A 495 -26.86 19.97 -14.53
CA SER A 495 -26.09 21.19 -14.32
C SER A 495 -26.87 22.27 -13.59
N PRO A 496 -26.18 23.23 -12.94
CA PRO A 496 -26.83 24.39 -12.32
C PRO A 496 -27.39 25.40 -13.34
N VAL A 497 -27.19 25.17 -14.65
CA VAL A 497 -27.70 26.04 -15.74
C VAL A 497 -28.85 25.40 -16.51
N ALA A 498 -29.40 24.29 -16.05
CA ALA A 498 -30.49 23.55 -16.72
C ALA A 498 -31.67 24.46 -17.10
N GLN A 499 -32.09 25.41 -16.27
CA GLN A 499 -33.21 26.32 -16.52
C GLN A 499 -33.02 27.28 -17.72
N TRP A 500 -31.81 27.41 -18.26
CA TRP A 500 -31.46 28.23 -19.42
C TRP A 500 -31.16 27.39 -20.66
N VAL A 501 -31.60 26.14 -20.64
CA VAL A 501 -31.41 25.18 -21.72
C VAL A 501 -32.80 24.75 -22.21
N SER A 502 -32.92 24.49 -23.52
CA SER A 502 -34.14 24.02 -24.16
C SER A 502 -33.79 23.09 -25.34
N GLY A 503 -34.76 22.39 -25.89
CA GLY A 503 -34.63 21.62 -27.13
C GLY A 503 -35.58 22.11 -28.19
N THR A 504 -35.36 21.69 -29.44
CA THR A 504 -36.26 21.91 -30.55
C THR A 504 -36.60 20.57 -31.24
N PRO A 505 -37.69 20.51 -32.05
CA PRO A 505 -38.05 19.27 -32.76
C PRO A 505 -36.99 18.75 -33.74
N GLU A 506 -36.06 19.60 -34.16
CA GLU A 506 -34.94 19.23 -35.04
C GLU A 506 -33.75 18.57 -34.32
N ASP A 507 -33.75 18.58 -33.00
CA ASP A 507 -32.62 18.07 -32.19
C ASP A 507 -32.72 16.54 -31.98
N VAL A 508 -32.62 15.79 -33.08
CA VAL A 508 -32.80 14.33 -33.12
C VAL A 508 -31.62 13.54 -32.53
N ASP A 509 -30.53 14.21 -32.19
CA ASP A 509 -29.34 13.64 -31.49
C ASP A 509 -29.35 13.95 -29.99
N PHE A 510 -30.46 14.44 -29.44
CA PHE A 510 -30.64 14.83 -28.04
C PHE A 510 -29.66 15.90 -27.54
N GLU A 511 -29.13 16.72 -28.45
CA GLU A 511 -28.29 17.87 -28.12
C GLU A 511 -29.15 19.10 -27.86
N PRO A 512 -29.29 19.54 -26.59
CA PRO A 512 -30.10 20.70 -26.29
C PRO A 512 -29.39 22.01 -26.72
N ARG A 513 -30.10 23.12 -26.60
CA ARG A 513 -29.66 24.45 -27.02
C ARG A 513 -29.68 25.43 -25.86
N VAL A 514 -28.91 26.50 -25.98
CA VAL A 514 -29.04 27.66 -25.09
C VAL A 514 -30.41 28.32 -25.37
N ALA A 515 -31.27 28.42 -24.39
CA ALA A 515 -32.64 28.90 -24.56
C ALA A 515 -32.72 30.35 -25.08
N GLU A 516 -31.73 31.19 -24.77
CA GLU A 516 -31.71 32.63 -25.07
C GLU A 516 -31.41 32.88 -26.58
N ASP A 517 -30.43 32.15 -27.17
CA ASP A 517 -29.95 32.43 -28.53
C ASP A 517 -30.09 31.25 -29.50
N GLY A 518 -30.65 30.12 -29.03
CA GLY A 518 -30.91 28.93 -29.82
C GLY A 518 -29.66 28.18 -30.31
N LYS A 519 -28.47 28.53 -29.82
CA LYS A 519 -27.23 27.85 -30.22
C LYS A 519 -27.12 26.46 -29.61
N PRO A 520 -26.61 25.46 -30.36
CA PRO A 520 -26.37 24.13 -29.82
C PRO A 520 -25.46 24.20 -28.54
N LEU A 521 -25.79 23.39 -27.56
CA LEU A 521 -25.07 23.38 -26.26
C LEU A 521 -23.76 22.57 -26.36
N SER A 522 -22.89 22.97 -27.30
CA SER A 522 -21.52 22.39 -27.37
C SER A 522 -20.75 22.65 -26.08
N SER A 523 -19.67 21.93 -25.86
CA SER A 523 -18.79 22.12 -24.68
C SER A 523 -18.35 23.58 -24.53
N HIS A 524 -18.11 24.30 -25.60
CA HIS A 524 -17.79 25.73 -25.60
C HIS A 524 -18.96 26.60 -25.10
N ASN A 525 -20.15 26.39 -25.69
CA ASN A 525 -21.34 27.15 -25.34
C ASN A 525 -21.84 26.83 -23.92
N PHE A 526 -21.68 25.60 -23.48
CA PHE A 526 -21.96 25.21 -22.10
C PHE A 526 -21.05 25.94 -21.09
N ARG A 527 -19.74 25.98 -21.32
CA ARG A 527 -18.80 26.73 -20.49
C ARG A 527 -19.10 28.23 -20.49
N LYS A 528 -19.43 28.78 -21.64
CA LYS A 528 -19.84 30.16 -21.80
C LYS A 528 -21.09 30.46 -20.96
N LEU A 529 -22.12 29.62 -21.06
CA LEU A 529 -23.37 29.74 -20.31
C LEU A 529 -23.11 29.68 -18.79
N LEU A 530 -22.29 28.74 -18.31
CA LEU A 530 -21.88 28.68 -16.91
C LEU A 530 -21.29 30.02 -16.46
N THR A 531 -20.33 30.56 -17.21
CA THR A 531 -19.65 31.84 -16.89
C THR A 531 -20.61 33.01 -16.90
N GLU A 532 -21.52 33.10 -17.89
CA GLU A 532 -22.54 34.16 -17.97
C GLU A 532 -23.53 34.14 -16.79
N LYS A 533 -23.75 32.93 -16.21
CA LYS A 533 -24.60 32.75 -15.02
C LYS A 533 -23.79 32.79 -13.69
N GLY A 534 -22.55 33.27 -13.74
CA GLY A 534 -21.70 33.49 -12.57
C GLY A 534 -21.20 32.16 -11.92
N ILE A 535 -21.01 31.14 -12.73
CA ILE A 535 -20.48 29.84 -12.31
C ILE A 535 -19.12 29.64 -12.96
N GLN A 536 -18.11 29.42 -12.17
CA GLN A 536 -16.75 29.16 -12.65
C GLN A 536 -16.69 27.79 -13.33
N ALA A 537 -16.32 27.74 -14.60
CA ALA A 537 -16.12 26.49 -15.34
C ALA A 537 -14.68 26.03 -15.19
N LEU A 538 -14.39 25.23 -14.17
CA LEU A 538 -13.04 24.81 -13.81
C LEU A 538 -12.57 23.65 -14.70
N SER A 539 -11.34 23.70 -15.14
CA SER A 539 -10.65 22.58 -15.76
C SER A 539 -10.21 21.54 -14.70
N LYS A 540 -9.68 20.40 -15.17
CA LYS A 540 -9.41 19.21 -14.35
C LYS A 540 -8.52 19.48 -13.11
N HIS A 541 -7.67 20.51 -13.13
CA HIS A 541 -6.72 20.82 -12.06
C HIS A 541 -6.93 22.20 -11.40
N GLU A 542 -7.90 22.97 -11.90
CA GLU A 542 -8.22 24.27 -11.33
C GLU A 542 -9.13 24.11 -10.12
N THR A 543 -8.85 24.86 -9.07
CA THR A 543 -9.65 24.86 -7.83
C THR A 543 -10.60 26.06 -7.71
N GLY A 544 -10.39 27.12 -8.49
CA GLY A 544 -11.26 28.31 -8.52
C GLY A 544 -11.30 29.12 -7.22
N ASP A 545 -12.26 30.06 -7.18
CA ASP A 545 -12.56 30.87 -5.98
C ASP A 545 -13.68 30.22 -5.16
N PRO A 546 -13.38 29.71 -3.95
CA PRO A 546 -14.33 28.98 -3.13
C PRO A 546 -15.46 29.84 -2.54
N THR A 547 -15.41 31.16 -2.68
CA THR A 547 -16.49 32.07 -2.23
C THR A 547 -17.66 32.10 -3.21
N GLY A 548 -17.44 31.66 -4.44
CA GLY A 548 -18.42 31.65 -5.52
C GLY A 548 -19.15 30.34 -5.68
N ARG A 549 -19.47 30.02 -6.95
CA ARG A 549 -20.00 28.73 -7.41
C ARG A 549 -19.11 28.21 -8.53
N ALA A 550 -18.92 26.90 -8.61
CA ALA A 550 -18.14 26.30 -9.67
C ALA A 550 -18.76 25.00 -10.22
N TRP A 551 -18.34 24.65 -11.42
CA TRP A 551 -18.58 23.39 -12.09
C TRP A 551 -17.26 22.82 -12.55
N THR A 552 -17.04 21.53 -12.30
CA THR A 552 -15.90 20.76 -12.82
C THR A 552 -16.34 19.32 -13.11
N GLU A 553 -15.47 18.55 -13.73
CA GLU A 553 -15.72 17.16 -14.11
C GLU A 553 -14.62 16.26 -13.52
N ALA A 554 -14.98 15.04 -13.10
CA ALA A 554 -14.03 14.08 -12.57
C ALA A 554 -14.49 12.64 -12.84
N GLY A 555 -13.53 11.71 -12.99
CA GLY A 555 -13.81 10.33 -13.36
C GLY A 555 -14.17 10.17 -14.84
N ASP A 556 -14.24 8.92 -15.29
CA ASP A 556 -14.44 8.56 -16.70
C ASP A 556 -15.16 7.20 -16.81
N LEU A 557 -16.17 6.97 -15.95
CA LEU A 557 -16.86 5.68 -15.83
C LEU A 557 -17.59 5.30 -17.11
N ASP A 558 -18.30 6.27 -17.73
CA ASP A 558 -19.10 6.01 -18.92
C ASP A 558 -18.23 5.66 -20.11
N HIS A 559 -17.22 6.49 -20.41
CA HIS A 559 -16.30 6.23 -21.52
C HIS A 559 -15.59 4.88 -21.36
N TYR A 560 -15.12 4.58 -20.12
CA TYR A 560 -14.47 3.30 -19.82
C TYR A 560 -15.42 2.12 -20.00
N GLY A 561 -16.69 2.27 -19.62
CA GLY A 561 -17.75 1.27 -19.82
C GLY A 561 -17.99 0.97 -21.30
N HIS A 562 -18.05 2.00 -22.14
CA HIS A 562 -18.22 1.85 -23.59
C HIS A 562 -17.01 1.17 -24.26
N GLU A 563 -15.78 1.51 -23.85
CA GLU A 563 -14.58 0.93 -24.44
C GLU A 563 -14.29 -0.51 -23.96
N HIS A 564 -14.58 -0.82 -22.70
CA HIS A 564 -14.06 -2.03 -22.06
C HIS A 564 -15.14 -3.00 -21.57
N GLY A 565 -16.43 -2.64 -21.69
CA GLY A 565 -17.54 -3.49 -21.28
C GLY A 565 -17.42 -3.98 -19.84
N ILE A 566 -17.55 -5.29 -19.62
CA ILE A 566 -17.52 -5.89 -18.27
C ILE A 566 -16.21 -5.66 -17.51
N ARG A 567 -15.13 -5.25 -18.17
CA ARG A 567 -13.87 -4.91 -17.50
C ARG A 567 -13.99 -3.67 -16.64
N LEU A 568 -14.97 -2.79 -16.90
CA LEU A 568 -15.29 -1.66 -16.03
C LEU A 568 -15.41 -2.08 -14.56
N ALA A 569 -15.96 -3.26 -14.27
CA ALA A 569 -16.13 -3.76 -12.91
C ALA A 569 -14.83 -3.75 -12.07
N ARG A 570 -13.68 -4.01 -12.70
CA ARG A 570 -12.36 -4.00 -12.03
C ARG A 570 -11.78 -2.62 -11.84
N ASP A 571 -12.18 -1.69 -12.70
CA ASP A 571 -11.61 -0.34 -12.76
C ASP A 571 -12.43 0.69 -11.98
N VAL A 572 -13.64 0.33 -11.53
CA VAL A 572 -14.52 1.20 -10.72
C VAL A 572 -13.75 1.81 -9.54
N GLU A 573 -12.96 1.03 -8.79
CA GLU A 573 -12.20 1.53 -7.64
C GLU A 573 -11.16 2.60 -8.02
N SER A 574 -10.49 2.42 -9.15
CA SER A 574 -9.54 3.40 -9.68
C SER A 574 -10.23 4.70 -10.10
N GLN A 575 -11.40 4.59 -10.75
CA GLN A 575 -12.21 5.74 -11.15
C GLN A 575 -12.73 6.50 -9.92
N LEU A 576 -13.22 5.80 -8.90
CA LEU A 576 -13.67 6.41 -7.66
C LEU A 576 -12.54 7.12 -6.91
N SER A 577 -11.32 6.56 -6.95
CA SER A 577 -10.15 7.21 -6.32
C SER A 577 -9.85 8.57 -6.94
N GLN A 578 -9.99 8.72 -8.27
CA GLN A 578 -9.82 10.01 -8.95
C GLN A 578 -10.87 11.04 -8.49
N VAL A 579 -12.11 10.60 -8.29
CA VAL A 579 -13.20 11.46 -7.79
C VAL A 579 -12.92 11.88 -6.35
N VAL A 580 -12.47 10.96 -5.49
CA VAL A 580 -12.08 11.25 -4.09
C VAL A 580 -10.93 12.24 -4.05
N GLU A 581 -9.88 12.05 -4.87
CA GLU A 581 -8.76 12.99 -4.99
C GLU A 581 -9.26 14.40 -5.39
N ARG A 582 -10.20 14.48 -6.35
CA ARG A 582 -10.77 15.75 -6.78
C ARG A 582 -11.57 16.44 -5.67
N VAL A 583 -12.37 15.70 -4.93
CA VAL A 583 -13.10 16.23 -3.76
C VAL A 583 -12.14 16.74 -2.69
N ALA A 584 -11.05 16.02 -2.43
CA ALA A 584 -10.03 16.42 -1.47
C ALA A 584 -9.30 17.72 -1.92
N GLU A 585 -8.94 17.86 -3.20
CA GLU A 585 -8.34 19.09 -3.75
C GLU A 585 -9.25 20.31 -3.57
N LEU A 586 -10.54 20.16 -3.89
CA LEU A 586 -11.52 21.21 -3.76
C LEU A 586 -11.74 21.60 -2.29
N SER A 587 -11.80 20.60 -1.40
CA SER A 587 -11.93 20.82 0.04
C SER A 587 -10.73 21.58 0.60
N GLN A 588 -9.51 21.21 0.21
CA GLN A 588 -8.28 21.91 0.61
C GLN A 588 -8.21 23.34 0.06
N ALA A 589 -8.82 23.59 -1.09
CA ALA A 589 -8.92 24.93 -1.67
C ALA A 589 -9.94 25.83 -0.96
N GLY A 590 -10.70 25.31 0.01
CA GLY A 590 -11.62 26.06 0.86
C GLY A 590 -13.08 26.04 0.41
N TRP A 591 -13.47 25.17 -0.52
CA TRP A 591 -14.88 25.00 -0.86
C TRP A 591 -15.65 24.46 0.35
N ARG A 592 -16.75 25.11 0.70
CA ARG A 592 -17.58 24.75 1.85
C ARG A 592 -18.36 23.45 1.61
N LYS A 593 -18.78 23.23 0.38
CA LYS A 593 -19.55 22.07 -0.05
C LYS A 593 -19.09 21.61 -1.42
N VAL A 594 -18.91 20.31 -1.59
CA VAL A 594 -18.72 19.69 -2.90
C VAL A 594 -19.95 18.83 -3.19
N ARG A 595 -20.66 19.18 -4.26
CA ARG A 595 -21.83 18.44 -4.75
C ARG A 595 -21.45 17.59 -5.95
N LEU A 596 -21.62 16.27 -5.85
CA LEU A 596 -21.39 15.35 -6.96
C LEU A 596 -22.73 15.03 -7.63
N VAL A 597 -22.77 15.18 -8.94
CA VAL A 597 -23.94 14.93 -9.79
C VAL A 597 -23.53 14.07 -10.98
N THR A 598 -24.50 13.39 -11.56
CA THR A 598 -24.34 12.60 -12.78
C THR A 598 -25.57 12.76 -13.67
N ASP A 599 -25.44 12.36 -14.89
CA ASP A 599 -26.46 12.43 -15.94
C ASP A 599 -27.28 11.16 -16.07
N HIS A 600 -26.65 9.98 -15.87
CA HIS A 600 -27.31 8.67 -15.98
C HIS A 600 -26.52 7.60 -15.20
N GLY A 601 -27.15 6.45 -15.03
CA GLY A 601 -26.46 5.20 -14.75
C GLY A 601 -26.48 4.31 -15.99
N TRP A 602 -26.27 3.01 -15.81
CA TRP A 602 -26.06 2.06 -16.92
C TRP A 602 -26.43 0.64 -16.55
N LEU A 603 -26.63 -0.19 -17.57
CA LEU A 603 -26.70 -1.64 -17.47
C LEU A 603 -25.36 -2.25 -17.88
N LEU A 604 -24.92 -3.28 -17.14
CA LEU A 604 -23.70 -4.05 -17.45
C LEU A 604 -24.03 -5.54 -17.36
N VAL A 605 -24.03 -6.21 -18.51
CA VAL A 605 -24.40 -7.62 -18.61
C VAL A 605 -23.37 -8.37 -19.44
N PRO A 606 -22.68 -9.37 -18.87
CA PRO A 606 -21.70 -10.18 -19.61
C PRO A 606 -22.32 -10.84 -20.86
N GLY A 607 -21.64 -10.69 -22.01
CA GLY A 607 -22.05 -11.24 -23.29
C GLY A 607 -23.18 -10.49 -23.95
N GLY A 608 -23.54 -9.32 -23.43
CA GLY A 608 -24.44 -8.36 -24.07
C GLY A 608 -25.91 -8.50 -23.69
N LEU A 609 -26.61 -7.40 -23.85
CA LEU A 609 -28.05 -7.28 -23.65
C LEU A 609 -28.82 -8.02 -24.75
N PRO A 610 -30.03 -8.57 -24.47
CA PRO A 610 -30.89 -9.14 -25.49
C PRO A 610 -31.24 -8.12 -26.57
N LYS A 611 -31.21 -8.56 -27.82
CA LYS A 611 -31.58 -7.67 -28.93
C LYS A 611 -33.09 -7.52 -29.02
N SER A 612 -33.56 -6.28 -29.16
CA SER A 612 -34.94 -5.93 -29.55
C SER A 612 -34.97 -5.32 -30.94
N GLU A 613 -36.00 -5.66 -31.69
CA GLU A 613 -36.15 -5.11 -33.06
C GLU A 613 -36.92 -3.80 -33.02
N LEU A 614 -36.36 -2.80 -33.68
CA LEU A 614 -37.04 -1.57 -34.05
C LEU A 614 -36.82 -1.36 -35.57
N PRO A 615 -37.87 -1.35 -36.39
CA PRO A 615 -37.74 -1.19 -37.85
C PRO A 615 -37.03 0.12 -38.19
N LYS A 616 -36.03 0.06 -39.08
CA LYS A 616 -35.24 1.24 -39.49
C LYS A 616 -36.06 2.37 -40.07
N HIS A 617 -37.21 2.06 -40.73
CA HIS A 617 -38.08 3.06 -41.30
C HIS A 617 -38.87 3.86 -40.25
N GLN A 618 -38.96 3.36 -39.00
CA GLN A 618 -39.65 4.03 -37.89
C GLN A 618 -38.71 4.91 -37.04
N ALA A 619 -37.40 4.70 -37.14
CA ALA A 619 -36.42 5.46 -36.36
C ALA A 619 -35.66 6.45 -37.21
N GLU A 620 -35.44 7.65 -36.69
CA GLU A 620 -34.58 8.68 -37.27
C GLU A 620 -33.15 8.49 -36.83
N THR A 621 -32.92 8.41 -35.53
CA THR A 621 -31.64 8.06 -34.91
C THR A 621 -31.83 6.91 -33.95
N ARG A 622 -30.74 6.19 -33.64
CA ARG A 622 -30.80 4.97 -32.88
C ARG A 622 -29.57 4.81 -32.00
N TRP A 623 -29.80 4.68 -30.71
CA TRP A 623 -28.82 4.29 -29.67
C TRP A 623 -29.07 2.85 -29.19
N GLY A 624 -28.26 2.37 -28.26
CA GLY A 624 -28.45 1.03 -27.72
C GLY A 624 -29.81 0.83 -27.07
N ARG A 625 -30.23 1.78 -26.23
CA ARG A 625 -31.43 1.64 -25.39
C ARG A 625 -32.60 2.53 -25.75
N CYS A 626 -32.40 3.51 -26.65
CA CYS A 626 -33.44 4.43 -27.10
C CYS A 626 -33.29 4.76 -28.57
N ALA A 627 -34.34 5.35 -29.17
CA ALA A 627 -34.33 5.82 -30.54
C ALA A 627 -35.35 6.97 -30.75
N VAL A 628 -34.99 7.98 -31.52
CA VAL A 628 -35.94 9.00 -31.97
C VAL A 628 -36.84 8.42 -33.05
N LEU A 629 -38.15 8.58 -32.87
CA LEU A 629 -39.17 8.10 -33.82
C LEU A 629 -39.46 9.15 -34.90
N LYS A 630 -39.70 8.68 -36.10
CA LYS A 630 -40.29 9.49 -37.20
C LYS A 630 -41.78 9.73 -36.97
N ASP A 631 -42.28 10.84 -37.46
CA ASP A 631 -43.72 11.21 -37.36
C ASP A 631 -44.69 10.12 -37.90
N THR A 632 -44.19 9.24 -38.75
CA THR A 632 -44.97 8.15 -39.37
C THR A 632 -44.90 6.83 -38.58
N ALA A 633 -44.24 6.81 -37.40
CA ALA A 633 -44.09 5.59 -36.59
C ALA A 633 -45.41 5.28 -35.86
N TYR A 634 -45.89 4.04 -35.99
CA TYR A 634 -47.06 3.53 -35.28
C TYR A 634 -46.71 2.24 -34.51
N GLY A 635 -47.32 2.09 -33.33
CA GLY A 635 -47.29 0.80 -32.62
C GLY A 635 -46.05 0.52 -31.79
N THR A 636 -45.26 1.51 -31.46
CA THR A 636 -44.15 1.36 -30.52
C THR A 636 -44.67 1.31 -29.06
N PRO A 637 -44.39 0.24 -28.31
CA PRO A 637 -45.10 -0.04 -27.04
C PRO A 637 -44.68 0.87 -25.89
N LEU A 638 -43.48 1.48 -25.94
CA LEU A 638 -42.95 2.32 -24.87
C LEU A 638 -42.31 3.58 -25.47
N THR A 639 -43.09 4.67 -25.46
CA THR A 639 -42.69 5.93 -26.08
C THR A 639 -43.02 7.09 -25.17
N PHE A 640 -42.07 8.03 -24.99
CA PHE A 640 -42.23 9.28 -24.27
C PHE A 640 -41.52 10.42 -24.99
N GLY A 641 -41.99 11.65 -24.76
CA GLY A 641 -41.33 12.83 -25.30
C GLY A 641 -39.97 13.10 -24.59
N TRP A 642 -39.03 13.62 -25.37
CA TRP A 642 -37.75 14.11 -24.84
C TRP A 642 -37.97 15.23 -23.81
N ASP A 643 -37.27 15.22 -22.70
CA ASP A 643 -37.52 16.18 -21.60
C ASP A 643 -37.26 17.64 -21.97
N TRP A 644 -36.33 17.92 -22.88
CA TRP A 644 -36.08 19.26 -23.40
C TRP A 644 -37.06 19.71 -24.51
N CYS A 645 -37.69 18.76 -25.20
CA CYS A 645 -38.70 19.05 -26.23
C CYS A 645 -39.67 17.84 -26.36
N LYS A 646 -40.88 17.99 -25.83
CA LYS A 646 -41.86 16.88 -25.79
C LYS A 646 -42.38 16.48 -27.18
N ASP A 647 -42.16 17.31 -28.17
CA ASP A 647 -42.52 16.98 -29.57
C ASP A 647 -41.61 15.91 -30.18
N VAL A 648 -40.37 15.79 -29.70
CA VAL A 648 -39.45 14.71 -30.08
C VAL A 648 -39.86 13.44 -29.36
N GLN A 649 -40.40 12.50 -30.11
CA GLN A 649 -40.87 11.21 -29.56
C GLN A 649 -39.74 10.19 -29.52
N VAL A 650 -39.54 9.57 -28.38
CA VAL A 650 -38.46 8.63 -28.10
C VAL A 650 -39.03 7.27 -27.78
N ALA A 651 -38.63 6.24 -28.55
CA ALA A 651 -38.90 4.85 -28.22
C ALA A 651 -37.82 4.29 -27.31
N TYR A 652 -38.22 3.55 -26.30
CA TYR A 652 -37.35 2.86 -25.37
C TYR A 652 -37.38 1.36 -25.60
N ALA A 653 -36.20 0.72 -25.49
CA ALA A 653 -36.10 -0.71 -25.61
C ALA A 653 -36.81 -1.41 -24.42
N PRO A 654 -37.64 -2.43 -24.69
CA PRO A 654 -38.41 -3.11 -23.65
C PRO A 654 -37.51 -3.91 -22.70
N GLY A 655 -37.87 -3.94 -21.43
CA GLY A 655 -37.07 -4.60 -20.39
C GLY A 655 -35.64 -4.10 -20.35
N VAL A 656 -34.70 -5.01 -20.37
CA VAL A 656 -33.25 -4.72 -20.46
C VAL A 656 -32.68 -4.97 -21.84
N SER A 657 -33.53 -5.07 -22.89
CA SER A 657 -33.06 -5.30 -24.24
C SER A 657 -32.38 -4.06 -24.87
N SER A 658 -31.66 -4.25 -25.94
CA SER A 658 -30.99 -3.20 -26.72
C SER A 658 -31.38 -3.28 -28.18
N PHE A 659 -31.50 -2.12 -28.84
CA PHE A 659 -31.69 -2.03 -30.29
C PHE A 659 -30.41 -2.35 -31.06
N ILE A 660 -29.25 -2.33 -30.41
CA ILE A 660 -27.94 -2.68 -30.94
C ILE A 660 -27.50 -3.99 -30.31
N ALA A 661 -27.14 -4.98 -31.13
CA ALA A 661 -26.72 -6.28 -30.65
C ALA A 661 -25.31 -6.23 -30.01
N GLY A 662 -25.10 -7.05 -29.00
CA GLY A 662 -23.77 -7.32 -28.41
C GLY A 662 -23.23 -6.27 -27.43
N SER A 663 -24.03 -5.24 -27.10
CA SER A 663 -23.60 -4.25 -26.10
C SER A 663 -23.63 -4.85 -24.69
N GLU A 664 -22.45 -5.00 -24.07
CA GLU A 664 -22.34 -5.41 -22.67
C GLU A 664 -22.64 -4.25 -21.70
N TYR A 665 -22.27 -3.04 -22.10
CA TYR A 665 -22.51 -1.78 -21.41
C TYR A 665 -23.50 -0.94 -22.25
N ALA A 666 -24.53 -0.41 -21.62
CA ALA A 666 -25.47 0.45 -22.29
C ALA A 666 -26.26 1.33 -21.31
N HIS A 667 -26.65 2.51 -21.77
CA HIS A 667 -27.50 3.48 -21.09
C HIS A 667 -28.47 4.14 -22.11
N GLY A 668 -29.33 5.03 -21.64
CA GLY A 668 -30.32 5.73 -22.47
C GLY A 668 -31.70 5.10 -22.46
N GLY A 669 -31.87 3.99 -21.74
CA GLY A 669 -33.12 3.29 -21.58
C GLY A 669 -33.93 3.72 -20.38
N LEU A 670 -34.95 2.92 -20.09
CA LEU A 670 -35.87 3.14 -18.98
C LEU A 670 -35.79 1.99 -17.99
N SER A 671 -34.82 2.09 -17.07
CA SER A 671 -34.68 1.21 -15.92
C SER A 671 -34.24 2.03 -14.69
N LEU A 672 -34.40 1.48 -13.49
CA LEU A 672 -33.94 2.16 -12.26
C LEU A 672 -32.44 2.40 -12.26
N GLN A 673 -31.67 1.45 -12.83
CA GLN A 673 -30.22 1.54 -12.94
C GLN A 673 -29.77 2.70 -13.86
N GLU A 674 -30.54 3.03 -14.89
CA GLU A 674 -30.23 4.10 -15.85
C GLU A 674 -30.79 5.46 -15.42
N CYS A 675 -32.03 5.47 -14.87
CA CYS A 675 -32.80 6.69 -14.64
C CYS A 675 -32.73 7.24 -13.22
N LEU A 676 -32.47 6.40 -12.20
CA LEU A 676 -32.38 6.85 -10.82
C LEU A 676 -30.92 7.22 -10.49
N VAL A 677 -30.62 8.50 -10.59
CA VAL A 677 -29.27 9.02 -10.42
C VAL A 677 -29.03 9.60 -9.04
N PRO A 678 -27.85 9.32 -8.43
CA PRO A 678 -27.48 9.84 -7.13
C PRO A 678 -27.08 11.31 -7.18
N VAL A 679 -27.29 12.00 -6.07
CA VAL A 679 -26.68 13.29 -5.74
C VAL A 679 -25.99 13.14 -4.38
N LEU A 680 -24.68 13.32 -4.34
CA LEU A 680 -23.93 13.32 -3.09
C LEU A 680 -23.54 14.75 -2.72
N GLU A 681 -23.74 15.15 -1.47
CA GLU A 681 -23.24 16.41 -0.95
C GLU A 681 -22.23 16.11 0.15
N PHE A 682 -20.98 16.41 -0.15
CA PHE A 682 -19.89 16.39 0.80
C PHE A 682 -19.78 17.76 1.45
N GLN A 683 -20.07 17.83 2.74
CA GLN A 683 -19.82 19.04 3.53
C GLN A 683 -18.38 18.95 4.04
N VAL A 684 -17.59 19.92 3.58
CA VAL A 684 -16.33 20.19 4.24
C VAL A 684 -16.73 20.74 5.61
N GLU A 685 -16.69 19.89 6.64
CA GLU A 685 -16.78 20.43 7.99
C GLU A 685 -15.79 21.58 8.02
N ALA A 686 -16.24 22.78 8.46
CA ALA A 686 -15.31 23.80 8.87
C ALA A 686 -14.51 23.11 9.99
N SER A 687 -13.49 22.37 9.58
CA SER A 687 -12.47 21.86 10.44
C SER A 687 -12.14 23.12 11.23
N LEU A 688 -12.38 23.09 12.51
CA LEU A 688 -11.55 23.84 13.43
C LEU A 688 -10.18 23.64 12.83
N ALA A 689 -9.66 24.65 12.11
CA ALA A 689 -8.38 24.61 11.42
C ALA A 689 -7.47 23.97 12.44
N PRO A 690 -6.82 22.83 12.16
CA PRO A 690 -6.19 22.08 13.21
C PRO A 690 -5.35 23.08 13.97
N THR A 691 -5.75 23.38 15.21
CA THR A 691 -5.03 24.28 16.13
C THR A 691 -3.68 23.64 16.49
N THR A 692 -3.35 22.61 15.78
CA THR A 692 -2.12 21.85 15.81
C THR A 692 -1.13 22.51 14.88
N HIS A 693 -0.43 23.52 15.38
CA HIS A 693 0.71 24.07 14.67
C HIS A 693 1.88 23.08 14.80
N ALA A 694 2.17 22.36 13.71
CA ALA A 694 3.38 21.58 13.59
C ALA A 694 4.29 22.22 12.53
N THR A 695 5.56 22.44 12.85
CA THR A 695 6.54 22.97 11.89
C THR A 695 7.71 22.01 11.80
N ILE A 696 7.97 21.51 10.59
CA ILE A 696 9.18 20.69 10.35
C ILE A 696 10.39 21.62 10.36
N LYS A 697 11.28 21.44 11.32
CA LYS A 697 12.51 22.24 11.50
C LYS A 697 13.66 21.70 10.69
N ALA A 698 13.80 20.38 10.62
CA ALA A 698 14.87 19.72 9.90
C ALA A 698 14.46 18.35 9.41
N VAL A 699 14.94 17.98 8.22
CA VAL A 699 14.88 16.64 7.65
C VAL A 699 16.32 16.24 7.32
N THR A 700 16.86 15.29 8.07
CA THR A 700 18.26 14.87 7.92
C THR A 700 18.34 13.41 7.51
N TRP A 701 19.02 13.13 6.42
CA TRP A 701 19.21 11.78 5.91
C TRP A 701 20.58 11.20 6.27
N LYS A 702 20.59 9.90 6.55
CA LYS A 702 21.82 9.08 6.63
C LYS A 702 21.56 7.76 5.93
N GLY A 703 21.82 7.71 4.63
CA GLY A 703 21.40 6.61 3.77
C GLY A 703 19.86 6.50 3.77
N LEU A 704 19.31 5.33 4.03
CA LEU A 704 17.87 5.08 4.08
C LEU A 704 17.21 5.49 5.42
N ARG A 705 17.93 6.06 6.34
CA ARG A 705 17.40 6.56 7.62
C ARG A 705 17.20 8.06 7.56
N CYS A 706 16.01 8.49 7.93
CA CYS A 706 15.61 9.89 7.99
C CYS A 706 15.31 10.28 9.43
N VAL A 707 15.90 11.36 9.89
CA VAL A 707 15.53 12.01 11.16
C VAL A 707 14.74 13.26 10.83
N VAL A 708 13.55 13.35 11.34
CA VAL A 708 12.67 14.52 11.17
C VAL A 708 12.51 15.21 12.53
N GLU A 709 12.83 16.49 12.58
CA GLU A 709 12.61 17.34 13.74
C GLU A 709 11.40 18.23 13.51
N VAL A 710 10.45 18.14 14.42
CA VAL A 710 9.18 18.89 14.36
C VAL A 710 8.98 19.67 15.64
N GLU A 711 8.68 20.94 15.52
CA GLU A 711 8.20 21.77 16.61
C GLU A 711 6.68 21.79 16.59
N SER A 712 6.05 21.34 17.68
CA SER A 712 4.60 21.33 17.80
C SER A 712 4.18 21.38 19.26
N ASP A 713 3.04 22.04 19.51
CA ASP A 713 2.39 22.09 20.82
C ASP A 713 1.44 20.88 21.03
N ALA A 714 1.24 20.05 20.00
CA ALA A 714 0.34 18.89 20.04
C ALA A 714 1.05 17.61 20.40
N THR A 715 0.35 16.70 21.07
CA THR A 715 0.76 15.35 21.38
C THR A 715 0.10 14.34 20.44
N GLY A 716 0.74 13.19 20.24
CA GLY A 716 0.19 12.10 19.41
C GLY A 716 0.40 12.25 17.91
N LEU A 717 1.29 13.15 17.48
CA LEU A 717 1.66 13.29 16.07
C LEU A 717 2.52 12.10 15.60
N ASN A 718 2.30 11.73 14.34
CA ASN A 718 3.07 10.71 13.66
C ASN A 718 3.81 11.32 12.46
N VAL A 719 4.87 10.67 12.00
CA VAL A 719 5.63 11.10 10.83
C VAL A 719 5.75 9.94 9.85
N ASP A 720 5.57 10.24 8.56
CA ASP A 720 5.66 9.31 7.44
C ASP A 720 6.44 9.95 6.28
N ILE A 721 6.93 9.13 5.35
CA ILE A 721 7.57 9.60 4.12
C ILE A 721 6.81 8.96 2.95
N ARG A 722 6.26 9.78 2.06
CA ARG A 722 5.38 9.36 0.98
C ARG A 722 5.83 9.89 -0.37
N THR A 723 5.53 9.18 -1.44
CA THR A 723 5.67 9.72 -2.80
C THR A 723 4.51 10.67 -3.14
N LYS A 724 3.33 10.43 -2.57
CA LYS A 724 2.14 11.30 -2.68
C LYS A 724 1.63 11.64 -1.27
N PRO A 725 1.70 12.91 -0.82
CA PRO A 725 1.46 13.29 0.57
C PRO A 725 0.12 12.81 1.15
N ALA A 726 -0.96 12.95 0.37
CA ALA A 726 -2.31 12.59 0.81
C ALA A 726 -2.61 11.10 0.79
N LEU A 727 -1.76 10.27 0.15
CA LEU A 727 -2.03 8.87 -0.08
C LEU A 727 -1.23 7.99 0.89
N ALA A 728 -1.88 7.44 1.92
CA ALA A 728 -1.23 6.57 2.92
C ALA A 728 -0.56 5.33 2.28
N THR A 729 -1.13 4.78 1.21
CA THR A 729 -0.56 3.63 0.48
C THR A 729 0.71 3.97 -0.30
N SER A 730 1.07 5.24 -0.42
CA SER A 730 2.32 5.69 -1.04
C SER A 730 3.48 5.86 -0.05
N SER A 731 3.33 5.37 1.17
CA SER A 731 4.38 5.37 2.20
C SER A 731 5.58 4.55 1.75
N LEU A 732 6.77 5.12 1.95
CA LEU A 732 8.06 4.51 1.65
C LEU A 732 8.73 3.92 2.89
N VAL A 733 8.18 4.17 4.08
CA VAL A 733 8.80 3.72 5.33
C VAL A 733 8.30 2.34 5.75
N ALA A 734 9.16 1.59 6.38
CA ALA A 734 8.80 0.29 6.95
C ALA A 734 7.71 0.40 8.04
N ASN A 735 7.70 1.52 8.78
CA ASN A 735 6.68 1.83 9.78
C ASN A 735 6.60 3.35 9.98
N ILE A 736 5.38 3.86 10.04
CA ILE A 736 5.08 5.23 10.50
C ILE A 736 5.58 5.36 11.95
N LYS A 737 6.16 6.49 12.31
CA LYS A 737 6.73 6.73 13.65
C LYS A 737 6.05 7.87 14.36
N SER A 738 5.70 7.62 15.61
CA SER A 738 5.24 8.68 16.50
C SER A 738 6.36 9.66 16.80
N LEU A 739 5.99 10.91 16.96
CA LEU A 739 6.90 11.98 17.35
C LEU A 739 7.23 11.84 18.83
N ASP A 740 8.49 11.58 19.15
CA ASP A 740 8.99 11.52 20.54
C ASP A 740 9.90 12.73 20.79
N SER A 741 9.52 13.56 21.77
CA SER A 741 10.27 14.78 22.14
C SER A 741 10.62 15.68 20.94
N GLY A 742 9.68 15.81 19.97
CA GLY A 742 9.87 16.61 18.75
C GLY A 742 10.71 15.93 17.67
N ARG A 743 11.02 14.63 17.78
CA ARG A 743 11.81 13.88 16.79
C ARG A 743 11.16 12.58 16.39
N ALA A 744 11.28 12.25 15.10
CA ALA A 744 10.93 10.93 14.57
C ALA A 744 12.09 10.36 13.75
N ASN A 745 12.40 9.08 13.99
CA ASN A 745 13.44 8.35 13.26
C ASN A 745 12.78 7.32 12.35
N LEU A 746 12.81 7.57 11.05
CA LEU A 746 12.18 6.73 10.04
C LEU A 746 13.24 5.92 9.29
N ALA A 747 12.84 4.75 8.82
CA ALA A 747 13.65 3.94 7.92
C ALA A 747 12.83 3.62 6.66
N VAL A 748 13.38 3.91 5.50
CA VAL A 748 12.79 3.54 4.21
C VAL A 748 12.84 2.02 4.07
N ALA A 749 11.77 1.43 3.56
CA ALA A 749 11.59 -0.02 3.55
C ALA A 749 12.48 -0.72 2.53
N ASP A 750 12.79 -0.07 1.41
CA ASP A 750 13.50 -0.66 0.28
C ASP A 750 14.64 0.24 -0.22
N ASP A 751 15.78 -0.37 -0.56
CA ASP A 751 16.97 0.31 -1.08
C ASP A 751 16.73 0.90 -2.47
N GLU A 752 15.78 0.37 -3.23
CA GLU A 752 15.42 0.85 -4.56
C GLU A 752 14.85 2.28 -4.54
N HIS A 753 14.39 2.74 -3.38
CA HIS A 753 13.87 4.10 -3.22
C HIS A 753 14.96 5.17 -3.02
N MET A 754 16.24 4.80 -2.97
CA MET A 754 17.35 5.77 -2.87
C MET A 754 17.31 6.76 -4.04
N GLY A 755 17.36 8.06 -3.73
CA GLY A 755 17.27 9.12 -4.74
C GLY A 755 15.86 9.44 -5.24
N THR A 756 14.81 8.76 -4.74
CA THR A 756 13.42 9.03 -5.11
C THR A 756 12.94 10.35 -4.49
N ALA A 757 12.27 11.17 -5.30
CA ALA A 757 11.58 12.36 -4.80
C ALA A 757 10.40 11.94 -3.89
N ALA A 758 10.38 12.46 -2.67
CA ALA A 758 9.39 12.11 -1.65
C ALA A 758 8.97 13.34 -0.84
N VAL A 759 7.99 13.17 0.02
CA VAL A 759 7.49 14.19 0.91
C VAL A 759 7.42 13.62 2.33
N VAL A 760 8.09 14.26 3.26
CA VAL A 760 7.86 14.02 4.69
C VAL A 760 6.52 14.63 5.05
N VAL A 761 5.65 13.85 5.68
CA VAL A 761 4.34 14.29 6.18
C VAL A 761 4.28 14.09 7.70
N VAL A 762 3.80 15.12 8.39
CA VAL A 762 3.42 15.02 9.81
C VAL A 762 1.93 14.78 9.85
N LEU A 763 1.55 13.72 10.52
CA LEU A 763 0.17 13.24 10.62
C LEU A 763 -0.37 13.54 12.01
N GLY A 764 -1.59 14.03 12.10
CA GLY A 764 -2.33 14.14 13.34
C GLY A 764 -2.76 12.79 13.91
N PRO A 765 -3.40 12.77 15.09
CA PRO A 765 -3.89 11.55 15.73
C PRO A 765 -4.87 10.76 14.86
N ASP A 766 -5.64 11.47 14.03
CA ASP A 766 -6.65 10.89 13.13
C ASP A 766 -6.09 10.53 11.74
N GLY A 767 -4.75 10.69 11.55
CA GLY A 767 -4.06 10.35 10.30
C GLY A 767 -4.11 11.44 9.22
N GLU A 768 -4.68 12.62 9.50
CA GLU A 768 -4.67 13.76 8.59
C GLU A 768 -3.27 14.39 8.47
N VAL A 769 -2.95 14.94 7.32
CA VAL A 769 -1.65 15.61 7.08
C VAL A 769 -1.68 17.02 7.66
N VAL A 770 -0.99 17.22 8.77
CA VAL A 770 -0.85 18.51 9.47
C VAL A 770 0.21 19.38 8.82
N GLN A 771 1.33 18.79 8.40
CA GLN A 771 2.43 19.51 7.78
C GLN A 771 3.16 18.60 6.79
N LYS A 772 3.79 19.20 5.76
CA LYS A 772 4.54 18.47 4.75
C LYS A 772 5.78 19.22 4.29
N GLN A 773 6.83 18.50 3.93
CA GLN A 773 8.07 19.03 3.38
C GLN A 773 8.63 18.10 2.31
N ALA A 774 8.94 18.66 1.15
CA ALA A 774 9.58 17.91 0.07
C ALA A 774 10.99 17.48 0.48
N THR A 775 11.37 16.28 0.08
CA THR A 775 12.69 15.69 0.34
C THR A 775 13.08 14.74 -0.81
N THR A 776 14.34 14.31 -0.80
CA THR A 776 14.79 13.21 -1.63
C THR A 776 15.34 12.11 -0.73
N VAL A 777 14.93 10.87 -0.94
CA VAL A 777 15.37 9.74 -0.12
C VAL A 777 16.89 9.61 -0.18
N GLY A 778 17.55 9.66 0.98
CA GLY A 778 19.02 9.62 1.09
C GLY A 778 19.75 10.89 0.64
N GLY A 779 19.02 11.95 0.27
CA GLY A 779 19.60 13.26 -0.09
C GLY A 779 19.94 14.09 1.16
N ASN A 780 20.88 15.04 1.02
CA ASN A 780 21.22 16.01 2.07
C ASN A 780 20.20 17.16 2.10
#